data_76f7ebebf4f575d8321b69c01d523635
#
_entry.id   76f7ebebf4f575d8321b69c01d523635
#
_cell.length_a   1.000
_cell.length_b   1.000
_cell.length_c   1.000
_cell.angle_alpha   90.00
_cell.angle_beta   90.00
_cell.angle_gamma   90.00
#
_symmetry.space_group_name_H-M   'P 1'
#
loop_
_entity.id
_entity.type
_entity.pdbx_description
1 polymer ?
#
loop_
_entity_poly.entity_id
_entity_poly.type
_entity_poly.pdbx_seq_one_letter_code
_entity_poly.pdbx_strand_id
1 'polypeptide(L)'
;MYHFGSQTEGTSTPEMGSDLDTLQYGDFENVFLNTKNWVPGKFNMRLCILPDPPPRHCSLQMYEPEDPVPAWEVDVPFMILDEADRLLVQNNMFDHVGREVHTEGCKTLIKHGPSMSNTEEKDYVMAELCKEIPVQCKAWLHRPHPAGWPSPQLLSQTQQHGIFLLPVGHPKSENSSEEWRFSPSLMERQLMFSLNIIQLKVYILLKLVKNNLFKPIVSDRLTSFHCKTILLLTIENTPQSIWTEHNLLLGFLLALNNLRRFLMCAYCPHYIVQNNLFIGKLPFHEFGKVLKVVQGIIHDPIESILTIKYESLGVRMLSFDMKSFPISLHASTKHHHRNTKQTVLFHLVFRVIATYGSMMNRACYSSDSYQLVSQHVQYYEQLIQDGSPYEQIVAKIMYSKCCNSMASLQTARCTTSSVHLSVPNTALHLYNLSLEAGLAEMLKFASMLYCRGEMERAADCLDTIETLYTDHVYAVCECRHSERRGVKPLSEDILELPEQVFMSKYIAGCVQFVPLESPLVPDHLCYEMCRSTPEDKTLRHCEAGRHDEWMDQVCVDCQPFLYYLQYITHRHLHNEQRVNTAFSKLQEYVQTAQVDHGHYESALNLLGHCYELQGDQTNAREVYKLSLQVLPQNNAANWHIIRLDSPNLLNAFLGKTQNTSMLQLIQTIQANPGVINAMFTLFGHQEALFKLLKANQIKQHFKKTI
;
A
#
# COMPACT_ATOMS: atom_id res chain seq x y z
N MET A 1 0.23 -8.06 1.61
CA MET A 1 0.34 -7.11 2.74
C MET A 1 -1.00 -6.98 3.44
N TYR A 2 -1.03 -6.98 4.77
CA TYR A 2 -2.24 -6.81 5.57
C TYR A 2 -2.03 -5.73 6.63
N HIS A 3 -3.06 -4.91 6.84
CA HIS A 3 -3.08 -3.92 7.91
C HIS A 3 -3.89 -4.44 9.10
N PHE A 4 -3.41 -4.18 10.29
CA PHE A 4 -4.00 -4.60 11.56
C PHE A 4 -4.02 -3.43 12.56
N GLY A 5 -4.42 -3.74 13.77
CA GLY A 5 -4.42 -2.81 14.88
C GLY A 5 -5.65 -1.91 14.94
N SER A 6 -5.61 -1.00 15.89
CA SER A 6 -6.76 -0.18 16.27
C SER A 6 -7.24 0.76 15.16
N GLN A 7 -6.34 1.24 14.31
CA GLN A 7 -6.69 2.08 13.16
C GLN A 7 -7.53 1.31 12.14
N THR A 8 -7.08 0.11 11.77
CA THR A 8 -7.79 -0.75 10.80
C THR A 8 -9.13 -1.22 11.34
N GLU A 9 -9.23 -1.47 12.64
CA GLU A 9 -10.43 -1.96 13.31
C GLU A 9 -11.43 -0.84 13.64
N GLY A 10 -11.11 0.43 13.34
CA GLY A 10 -11.97 1.58 13.67
C GLY A 10 -12.13 1.82 15.18
N THR A 11 -11.16 1.38 15.98
CA THR A 11 -11.19 1.46 17.45
C THR A 11 -10.12 2.39 18.03
N SER A 12 -9.50 3.19 17.19
CA SER A 12 -8.58 4.26 17.58
C SER A 12 -9.35 5.55 17.88
N THR A 13 -8.83 6.32 18.81
CA THR A 13 -9.25 7.71 19.05
C THR A 13 -8.03 8.63 18.97
N PRO A 14 -8.20 9.94 18.67
CA PRO A 14 -7.08 10.86 18.45
C PRO A 14 -6.02 10.85 19.55
N GLU A 15 -6.44 10.89 20.81
CA GLU A 15 -5.51 10.95 21.95
C GLU A 15 -4.90 9.57 22.31
N MET A 16 -5.40 8.47 21.76
CA MET A 16 -4.86 7.14 22.08
C MET A 16 -3.53 6.83 21.38
N GLY A 17 -3.14 7.62 20.39
CA GLY A 17 -1.91 7.41 19.60
C GLY A 17 -1.80 5.94 19.19
N SER A 18 -2.37 5.54 18.08
CA SER A 18 -2.27 4.15 17.65
C SER A 18 -1.46 4.03 16.38
N ASP A 19 -0.56 3.06 16.35
CA ASP A 19 0.30 2.74 15.24
C ASP A 19 -0.47 1.98 14.17
N LEU A 20 -0.02 2.08 12.93
CA LEU A 20 -0.49 1.23 11.85
C LEU A 20 0.38 -0.04 11.80
N ASP A 21 -0.18 -1.14 12.29
CA ASP A 21 0.46 -2.44 12.21
C ASP A 21 0.33 -3.01 10.79
N THR A 22 1.43 -3.25 10.13
CA THR A 22 1.47 -3.83 8.78
C THR A 22 2.19 -5.16 8.81
N LEU A 23 1.52 -6.21 8.32
CA LEU A 23 2.10 -7.53 8.17
C LEU A 23 2.27 -7.85 6.70
N GLN A 24 3.47 -8.27 6.34
CA GLN A 24 3.83 -8.67 5.00
C GLN A 24 4.27 -10.13 4.99
N TYR A 25 3.84 -10.89 3.98
CA TYR A 25 4.34 -12.24 3.70
C TYR A 25 4.64 -12.36 2.21
N GLY A 26 5.53 -13.28 1.85
CA GLY A 26 5.90 -13.57 0.47
C GLY A 26 4.97 -14.59 -0.19
N ASP A 27 4.96 -14.58 -1.51
CA ASP A 27 4.26 -15.62 -2.30
C ASP A 27 5.23 -16.72 -2.76
N PHE A 28 6.53 -16.54 -2.53
CA PHE A 28 7.56 -17.52 -2.89
C PHE A 28 7.63 -18.66 -1.88
N GLU A 29 7.38 -18.37 -0.62
CA GLU A 29 7.36 -19.32 0.47
C GLU A 29 6.07 -20.13 0.48
N ASN A 30 6.18 -21.39 0.90
CA ASN A 30 5.05 -22.30 1.05
C ASN A 30 5.16 -23.03 2.38
N VAL A 31 4.37 -22.62 3.37
CA VAL A 31 4.34 -23.26 4.68
C VAL A 31 3.14 -24.18 4.80
N PHE A 32 3.37 -25.41 5.20
CA PHE A 32 2.34 -26.45 5.30
C PHE A 32 2.53 -27.38 6.50
N LEU A 33 1.44 -28.00 6.92
CA LEU A 33 1.42 -29.08 7.93
C LEU A 33 1.54 -30.45 7.27
N ASN A 34 0.81 -30.66 6.16
CA ASN A 34 0.76 -31.92 5.46
C ASN A 34 1.69 -31.89 4.24
N THR A 35 2.60 -32.86 4.15
CA THR A 35 3.56 -32.99 3.06
C THR A 35 2.94 -33.08 1.66
N LYS A 36 1.64 -33.44 1.56
CA LYS A 36 0.87 -33.42 0.30
C LYS A 36 0.70 -32.00 -0.27
N ASN A 37 0.90 -30.97 0.53
CA ASN A 37 0.79 -29.56 0.14
C ASN A 37 2.13 -28.94 -0.29
N TRP A 38 3.15 -29.76 -0.48
CA TRP A 38 4.40 -29.35 -1.11
C TRP A 38 4.14 -28.84 -2.54
N VAL A 39 4.83 -27.77 -2.94
CA VAL A 39 4.65 -27.11 -4.24
C VAL A 39 6.01 -26.98 -4.94
N PRO A 40 6.19 -27.52 -6.17
CA PRO A 40 7.45 -27.41 -6.87
C PRO A 40 7.79 -25.94 -7.19
N GLY A 41 9.09 -25.60 -7.07
CA GLY A 41 9.60 -24.26 -7.38
C GLY A 41 9.33 -23.19 -6.32
N LYS A 42 8.84 -23.59 -5.14
CA LYS A 42 8.70 -22.72 -3.98
C LYS A 42 9.69 -23.08 -2.88
N PHE A 43 9.95 -22.12 -1.99
CA PHE A 43 10.68 -22.39 -0.76
C PHE A 43 9.73 -23.08 0.24
N ASN A 44 9.86 -24.41 0.32
CA ASN A 44 8.91 -25.27 1.00
C ASN A 44 9.31 -25.51 2.46
N MET A 45 8.48 -25.09 3.38
CA MET A 45 8.72 -25.21 4.82
C MET A 45 7.61 -26.05 5.47
N ARG A 46 7.98 -27.11 6.13
CA ARG A 46 7.07 -27.92 6.94
C ARG A 46 7.00 -27.36 8.35
N LEU A 47 5.80 -27.05 8.82
CA LEU A 47 5.58 -26.67 10.20
C LEU A 47 5.74 -27.89 11.14
N CYS A 48 6.66 -27.80 12.08
CA CYS A 48 6.98 -28.84 13.05
C CYS A 48 6.69 -28.35 14.48
N ILE A 49 6.14 -29.25 15.28
CA ILE A 49 6.03 -29.03 16.73
C ILE A 49 7.12 -29.87 17.38
N LEU A 50 8.11 -29.20 17.96
CA LEU A 50 9.20 -29.86 18.69
C LEU A 50 8.68 -30.51 19.98
N PRO A 51 9.40 -31.49 20.58
CA PRO A 51 9.10 -31.98 21.91
C PRO A 51 9.12 -30.81 22.89
N ASP A 52 8.11 -30.73 23.76
CA ASP A 52 7.93 -29.68 24.78
C ASP A 52 8.08 -28.23 24.25
N PRO A 53 7.29 -27.84 23.21
CA PRO A 53 7.40 -26.52 22.61
C PRO A 53 6.87 -25.47 23.60
N PRO A 54 7.51 -24.28 23.63
CA PRO A 54 6.92 -23.17 24.36
C PRO A 54 5.51 -22.85 23.83
N PRO A 55 4.59 -22.41 24.70
CA PRO A 55 3.24 -22.07 24.29
C PRO A 55 3.25 -21.09 23.08
N ARG A 56 2.42 -21.36 22.07
CA ARG A 56 2.29 -20.57 20.83
C ARG A 56 3.51 -20.61 19.89
N HIS A 57 4.45 -21.52 20.05
CA HIS A 57 5.61 -21.60 19.17
C HIS A 57 5.66 -22.92 18.40
N CYS A 58 6.32 -22.88 17.26
CA CYS A 58 6.63 -24.01 16.40
C CYS A 58 7.99 -23.79 15.77
N SER A 59 8.50 -24.77 15.03
CA SER A 59 9.68 -24.64 14.19
C SER A 59 9.29 -24.85 12.73
N LEU A 60 10.07 -24.30 11.80
CA LEU A 60 9.93 -24.48 10.37
C LEU A 60 11.09 -25.34 9.86
N GLN A 61 10.76 -26.49 9.28
CA GLN A 61 11.72 -27.41 8.66
C GLN A 61 11.71 -27.20 7.15
N MET A 62 12.86 -27.00 6.56
CA MET A 62 13.00 -27.11 5.11
C MET A 62 12.62 -28.51 4.64
N TYR A 63 11.82 -28.65 3.61
CA TYR A 63 11.27 -29.93 3.19
C TYR A 63 11.30 -30.12 1.68
N GLU A 64 11.98 -31.16 1.24
CA GLU A 64 11.97 -31.69 -0.11
C GLU A 64 11.56 -33.18 -0.11
N PRO A 65 10.67 -33.64 -1.02
CA PRO A 65 10.09 -35.00 -0.97
C PRO A 65 11.04 -36.14 -1.33
N GLU A 66 12.01 -35.92 -2.19
CA GLU A 66 12.72 -37.00 -2.88
C GLU A 66 14.25 -36.99 -2.69
N ASP A 67 14.84 -35.92 -2.14
CA ASP A 67 16.30 -35.83 -1.96
C ASP A 67 16.68 -35.34 -0.56
N PRO A 68 17.80 -35.84 -0.01
CA PRO A 68 18.41 -35.16 1.13
C PRO A 68 18.69 -33.70 0.73
N VAL A 69 18.40 -32.79 1.64
CA VAL A 69 18.60 -31.34 1.44
C VAL A 69 19.99 -31.09 0.83
N PRO A 70 20.11 -30.38 -0.29
CA PRO A 70 21.39 -30.15 -0.94
C PRO A 70 22.42 -29.55 0.02
N ALA A 71 23.66 -30.04 -0.02
CA ALA A 71 24.72 -29.62 0.93
C ALA A 71 25.00 -28.11 0.91
N TRP A 72 24.69 -27.39 -0.18
CA TRP A 72 24.82 -25.94 -0.29
C TRP A 72 23.72 -25.16 0.49
N GLU A 73 22.59 -25.80 0.78
CA GLU A 73 21.52 -25.16 1.58
C GLU A 73 21.86 -25.15 3.07
N VAL A 74 22.82 -25.97 3.52
CA VAL A 74 23.28 -26.00 4.91
C VAL A 74 24.15 -24.80 5.27
N ASP A 75 24.78 -24.14 4.31
CA ASP A 75 25.67 -22.98 4.50
C ASP A 75 24.89 -21.62 4.49
N VAL A 76 23.57 -21.65 4.49
CA VAL A 76 22.75 -20.45 4.51
C VAL A 76 22.68 -19.90 5.95
N PRO A 77 22.97 -18.59 6.17
CA PRO A 77 23.12 -18.01 7.51
C PRO A 77 21.93 -18.14 8.46
N PHE A 78 20.73 -18.45 7.92
CA PHE A 78 19.50 -18.60 8.68
C PHE A 78 18.98 -20.04 8.70
N MET A 79 19.83 -21.02 8.42
CA MET A 79 19.48 -22.45 8.50
C MET A 79 20.38 -23.16 9.50
N ILE A 80 19.82 -24.11 10.23
CA ILE A 80 20.56 -24.92 11.22
C ILE A 80 20.04 -26.36 11.22
N LEU A 81 20.95 -27.31 11.38
CA LEU A 81 20.58 -28.71 11.63
C LEU A 81 20.28 -28.90 13.11
N ASP A 82 19.17 -29.52 13.42
CA ASP A 82 18.83 -29.93 14.78
C ASP A 82 19.44 -31.33 15.11
N GLU A 83 19.22 -31.77 16.36
CA GLU A 83 19.74 -33.07 16.84
C GLU A 83 19.15 -34.30 16.09
N ALA A 84 18.10 -34.11 15.28
CA ALA A 84 17.45 -35.13 14.48
C ALA A 84 17.79 -35.00 12.97
N ASP A 85 18.86 -34.30 12.64
CA ASP A 85 19.32 -34.01 11.27
C ASP A 85 18.23 -33.32 10.40
N ARG A 86 17.34 -32.54 11.04
CA ARG A 86 16.37 -31.75 10.31
C ARG A 86 16.91 -30.34 10.08
N LEU A 87 16.83 -29.86 8.85
CA LEU A 87 17.23 -28.49 8.52
C LEU A 87 16.11 -27.52 8.92
N LEU A 88 16.35 -26.78 9.99
CA LEU A 88 15.40 -25.80 10.54
C LEU A 88 15.72 -24.39 10.02
N VAL A 89 14.66 -23.63 9.75
CA VAL A 89 14.74 -22.22 9.33
C VAL A 89 14.67 -21.33 10.57
N GLN A 90 15.73 -20.57 10.80
CA GLN A 90 15.80 -19.65 11.94
C GLN A 90 14.97 -18.39 11.74
N ASN A 91 14.49 -17.83 12.83
CA ASN A 91 13.61 -16.63 12.81
C ASN A 91 14.37 -15.31 12.51
N ASN A 92 15.67 -15.36 12.28
CA ASN A 92 16.47 -14.25 11.76
C ASN A 92 16.52 -14.21 10.22
N MET A 93 15.82 -15.11 9.53
CA MET A 93 15.80 -15.20 8.06
C MET A 93 15.57 -13.83 7.41
N PHE A 94 14.58 -13.08 7.88
CA PHE A 94 14.26 -11.76 7.33
C PHE A 94 15.32 -10.69 7.63
N ASP A 95 16.14 -10.87 8.66
CA ASP A 95 17.24 -9.94 8.94
C ASP A 95 18.35 -10.04 7.88
N HIS A 96 18.52 -11.23 7.27
CA HIS A 96 19.47 -11.45 6.18
C HIS A 96 18.94 -10.96 4.84
N VAL A 97 17.71 -11.27 4.51
CA VAL A 97 17.03 -10.78 3.30
C VAL A 97 16.87 -9.25 3.34
N GLY A 98 16.50 -8.69 4.51
CA GLY A 98 16.34 -7.25 4.67
C GLY A 98 17.63 -6.42 4.64
N ARG A 99 18.80 -6.99 4.99
CA ARG A 99 20.06 -6.27 4.94
C ARG A 99 20.53 -5.95 3.52
N GLU A 100 20.22 -6.77 2.55
CA GLU A 100 20.56 -6.50 1.14
C GLU A 100 19.64 -5.41 0.54
N VAL A 101 18.41 -5.29 1.02
CA VAL A 101 17.42 -4.27 0.57
C VAL A 101 17.67 -2.90 1.20
N HIS A 102 18.25 -2.85 2.42
CA HIS A 102 18.38 -1.61 3.20
C HIS A 102 19.71 -0.85 3.02
N THR A 103 20.62 -1.33 2.18
CA THR A 103 21.93 -0.67 1.97
C THR A 103 21.85 0.63 1.16
N GLU A 104 20.73 0.97 0.54
CA GLU A 104 20.56 2.21 -0.21
C GLU A 104 19.60 3.21 0.48
N GLY A 105 20.07 3.83 1.56
CA GLY A 105 19.51 5.13 2.01
C GLY A 105 18.39 5.12 3.03
N CYS A 106 18.06 4.01 3.69
CA CYS A 106 17.05 3.99 4.76
C CYS A 106 17.61 4.31 6.15
N LYS A 107 16.86 5.13 6.88
CA LYS A 107 17.04 5.43 8.31
C LYS A 107 17.05 4.14 9.12
N THR A 108 17.86 4.09 10.18
CA THR A 108 17.94 2.96 11.10
C THR A 108 16.57 2.48 11.55
N LEU A 109 16.21 1.25 11.18
CA LEU A 109 15.00 0.59 11.67
C LEU A 109 15.22 0.15 13.13
N ILE A 110 14.25 0.43 13.98
CA ILE A 110 14.26 0.00 15.39
C ILE A 110 13.43 -1.28 15.47
N LYS A 111 14.07 -2.37 15.94
CA LYS A 111 13.41 -3.67 16.11
C LYS A 111 12.74 -3.75 17.49
N HIS A 112 11.41 -3.96 17.50
CA HIS A 112 10.63 -4.19 18.70
C HIS A 112 9.95 -5.58 18.62
N GLY A 113 10.61 -6.61 19.14
CA GLY A 113 10.16 -8.00 18.98
C GLY A 113 10.19 -8.41 17.50
N PRO A 114 9.07 -8.88 16.92
CA PRO A 114 9.00 -9.21 15.50
C PRO A 114 8.76 -7.99 14.59
N SER A 115 8.51 -6.81 15.18
CA SER A 115 8.18 -5.59 14.46
C SER A 115 9.43 -4.75 14.19
N MET A 116 9.46 -4.14 13.01
CA MET A 116 10.46 -3.15 12.60
C MET A 116 9.76 -1.81 12.38
N SER A 117 10.14 -0.78 13.14
CA SER A 117 9.58 0.56 13.06
C SER A 117 10.59 1.52 12.43
N ASN A 118 10.17 2.30 11.46
CA ASN A 118 10.96 3.42 10.93
C ASN A 118 10.53 4.77 11.51
N THR A 119 9.33 4.82 12.08
CA THR A 119 8.72 5.96 12.80
C THR A 119 7.87 5.42 13.93
N GLU A 120 7.45 6.27 14.87
CA GLU A 120 6.51 5.90 15.93
C GLU A 120 5.10 5.55 15.43
N GLU A 121 4.81 5.76 14.14
CA GLU A 121 3.47 5.63 13.55
C GLU A 121 3.24 4.33 12.77
N LYS A 122 4.29 3.63 12.36
CA LYS A 122 4.16 2.43 11.49
C LYS A 122 5.07 1.30 11.96
N ASP A 123 4.43 0.18 12.23
CA ASP A 123 5.06 -1.08 12.56
C ASP A 123 4.96 -2.08 11.41
N TYR A 124 6.09 -2.59 10.96
CA TYR A 124 6.18 -3.60 9.91
C TYR A 124 6.58 -4.94 10.49
N VAL A 125 5.83 -5.97 10.19
CA VAL A 125 6.11 -7.35 10.59
C VAL A 125 6.21 -8.21 9.34
N MET A 126 7.37 -8.82 9.12
CA MET A 126 7.50 -9.91 8.15
C MET A 126 7.01 -11.20 8.80
N ALA A 127 6.32 -12.04 8.04
CA ALA A 127 5.75 -13.28 8.57
C ALA A 127 5.61 -14.32 7.46
N GLU A 128 5.54 -15.59 7.85
CA GLU A 128 5.15 -16.67 6.96
C GLU A 128 3.67 -17.01 7.11
N LEU A 129 3.01 -17.41 6.03
CA LEU A 129 1.60 -17.82 6.07
C LEU A 129 1.44 -19.32 5.91
N CYS A 130 0.98 -19.97 6.97
CA CYS A 130 0.48 -21.34 6.88
C CYS A 130 -1.04 -21.33 6.63
N LYS A 131 -1.48 -21.82 5.48
CA LYS A 131 -2.91 -21.88 5.11
C LYS A 131 -3.68 -22.92 5.93
N GLU A 132 -2.99 -23.90 6.48
CA GLU A 132 -3.57 -24.92 7.33
C GLU A 132 -3.54 -24.45 8.79
N ILE A 133 -4.60 -24.73 9.54
CA ILE A 133 -4.69 -24.35 10.96
C ILE A 133 -4.04 -25.44 11.81
N PRO A 134 -2.99 -25.11 12.59
CA PRO A 134 -2.37 -26.04 13.53
C PRO A 134 -3.34 -26.51 14.64
N VAL A 135 -3.09 -27.70 15.19
CA VAL A 135 -3.94 -28.29 16.24
C VAL A 135 -4.08 -27.37 17.46
N GLN A 136 -3.05 -26.61 17.80
CA GLN A 136 -3.03 -25.64 18.89
C GLN A 136 -4.04 -24.50 18.73
N CYS A 137 -4.44 -24.21 17.49
CA CYS A 137 -5.44 -23.20 17.16
C CYS A 137 -6.81 -23.81 16.86
N LYS A 138 -6.88 -25.13 16.62
CA LYS A 138 -8.16 -25.83 16.36
C LYS A 138 -9.06 -25.96 17.58
N ALA A 139 -8.50 -26.04 18.78
CA ALA A 139 -9.28 -26.18 20.01
C ALA A 139 -10.31 -25.06 20.19
N TRP A 140 -9.97 -23.84 19.77
CA TRP A 140 -10.87 -22.70 19.77
C TRP A 140 -12.09 -22.89 18.85
N LEU A 141 -11.92 -23.49 17.68
CA LEU A 141 -12.99 -23.72 16.71
C LEU A 141 -14.03 -24.73 17.19
N HIS A 142 -13.65 -25.62 18.09
CA HIS A 142 -14.49 -26.74 18.56
C HIS A 142 -15.04 -26.52 19.98
N ARG A 143 -14.63 -25.44 20.65
CA ARG A 143 -15.18 -25.17 21.99
C ARG A 143 -16.62 -24.65 21.88
N PRO A 144 -17.45 -24.87 22.94
CA PRO A 144 -18.79 -24.31 22.96
C PRO A 144 -18.81 -22.78 22.92
N HIS A 145 -19.70 -22.20 22.12
CA HIS A 145 -19.98 -20.76 22.06
C HIS A 145 -21.39 -20.48 22.57
N PRO A 146 -21.59 -20.41 23.92
CA PRO A 146 -22.92 -20.49 24.55
C PRO A 146 -23.85 -19.33 24.16
N ALA A 147 -23.31 -18.16 23.80
CA ALA A 147 -24.11 -17.03 23.38
C ALA A 147 -24.37 -16.98 21.85
N GLY A 148 -24.00 -18.01 21.09
CA GLY A 148 -24.17 -18.09 19.64
C GLY A 148 -23.22 -17.20 18.84
N TRP A 149 -22.19 -16.63 19.48
CA TRP A 149 -21.13 -15.89 18.82
C TRP A 149 -19.75 -16.42 19.25
N PRO A 150 -18.80 -16.65 18.33
CA PRO A 150 -18.93 -16.50 16.87
C PRO A 150 -19.94 -17.48 16.25
N SER A 151 -20.64 -17.02 15.19
CA SER A 151 -21.58 -17.90 14.49
C SER A 151 -20.83 -19.02 13.75
N PRO A 152 -21.48 -20.18 13.44
CA PRO A 152 -20.85 -21.23 12.64
C PRO A 152 -20.33 -20.75 11.28
N GLN A 153 -21.02 -19.79 10.66
CA GLN A 153 -20.59 -19.17 9.41
C GLN A 153 -19.30 -18.36 9.60
N LEU A 154 -19.23 -17.55 10.67
CA LEU A 154 -18.04 -16.76 10.99
C LEU A 154 -16.84 -17.67 11.31
N LEU A 155 -17.05 -18.76 12.04
CA LEU A 155 -16.02 -19.76 12.30
C LEU A 155 -15.51 -20.40 11.00
N SER A 156 -16.40 -20.76 10.08
CA SER A 156 -16.02 -21.32 8.78
C SER A 156 -15.22 -20.33 7.95
N GLN A 157 -15.61 -19.05 7.94
CA GLN A 157 -14.87 -17.99 7.25
C GLN A 157 -13.48 -17.76 7.84
N THR A 158 -13.36 -17.77 9.19
CA THR A 158 -12.07 -17.57 9.84
C THR A 158 -11.10 -18.70 9.57
N GLN A 159 -11.58 -19.94 9.38
CA GLN A 159 -10.73 -21.09 9.04
C GLN A 159 -10.03 -20.96 7.70
N GLN A 160 -10.61 -20.21 6.74
CA GLN A 160 -10.06 -20.05 5.39
C GLN A 160 -8.82 -19.16 5.34
N HIS A 161 -8.57 -18.36 6.37
CA HIS A 161 -7.47 -17.39 6.37
C HIS A 161 -6.10 -17.99 6.72
N GLY A 162 -6.06 -19.18 7.32
CA GLY A 162 -4.80 -19.75 7.82
C GLY A 162 -4.28 -19.00 9.06
N ILE A 163 -3.00 -19.17 9.33
CA ILE A 163 -2.32 -18.55 10.48
C ILE A 163 -0.95 -17.99 10.07
N PHE A 164 -0.60 -16.84 10.57
CA PHE A 164 0.74 -16.30 10.39
C PHE A 164 1.72 -16.88 11.43
N LEU A 165 2.96 -16.99 10.99
CA LEU A 165 4.11 -17.38 11.80
C LEU A 165 5.05 -16.20 11.87
N LEU A 166 5.21 -15.64 13.06
CA LEU A 166 6.06 -14.47 13.29
C LEU A 166 7.49 -14.91 13.67
N PRO A 167 8.51 -14.21 13.17
CA PRO A 167 9.92 -14.53 13.41
C PRO A 167 10.36 -14.09 14.81
N VAL A 168 9.83 -14.76 15.83
CA VAL A 168 10.17 -14.48 17.23
C VAL A 168 10.01 -15.73 18.08
N GLY A 169 11.07 -16.10 18.78
CA GLY A 169 11.08 -17.20 19.71
C GLY A 169 10.62 -16.82 21.11
N HIS A 170 10.45 -17.82 21.96
CA HIS A 170 10.09 -17.62 23.35
C HIS A 170 11.31 -17.12 24.16
N PRO A 171 11.20 -16.02 24.92
CA PRO A 171 12.36 -15.36 25.54
C PRO A 171 13.07 -16.18 26.62
N LYS A 172 12.48 -17.30 27.05
CA LYS A 172 13.06 -18.23 28.03
C LYS A 172 13.48 -19.57 27.42
N SER A 173 13.38 -19.73 26.12
CA SER A 173 13.81 -20.93 25.42
C SER A 173 15.26 -20.84 25.00
N GLU A 174 15.99 -21.94 25.16
CA GLU A 174 17.38 -22.08 24.67
C GLU A 174 17.39 -22.10 23.12
N ASN A 175 16.33 -22.60 22.50
CA ASN A 175 16.19 -22.70 21.03
C ASN A 175 15.36 -21.53 20.45
N SER A 176 15.38 -20.37 21.10
CA SER A 176 14.56 -19.21 20.69
C SER A 176 14.81 -18.72 19.27
N SER A 177 15.98 -18.98 18.68
CA SER A 177 16.31 -18.65 17.28
C SER A 177 15.61 -19.53 16.25
N GLU A 178 15.18 -20.73 16.63
CA GLU A 178 14.52 -21.74 15.76
C GLU A 178 13.02 -21.71 15.88
N GLU A 179 12.51 -20.92 16.79
CA GLU A 179 11.10 -20.85 17.12
C GLU A 179 10.38 -19.74 16.36
N TRP A 180 9.18 -20.06 15.88
CA TRP A 180 8.27 -19.18 15.20
C TRP A 180 6.95 -19.10 15.98
N ARG A 181 6.44 -17.89 16.22
CA ARG A 181 5.26 -17.66 17.02
C ARG A 181 3.98 -17.65 16.19
N PHE A 182 2.97 -18.45 16.57
CA PHE A 182 1.63 -18.39 15.99
C PHE A 182 0.98 -17.04 16.18
N SER A 183 0.46 -16.47 15.09
CA SER A 183 -0.31 -15.22 15.08
C SER A 183 -1.62 -15.41 14.31
N PRO A 184 -2.75 -15.52 15.01
CA PRO A 184 -4.08 -15.65 14.38
C PRO A 184 -4.67 -14.29 14.00
N SER A 185 -3.84 -13.33 13.61
CA SER A 185 -4.24 -11.91 13.37
C SER A 185 -5.37 -11.77 12.36
N LEU A 186 -5.40 -12.59 11.29
CA LEU A 186 -6.49 -12.57 10.31
C LEU A 186 -7.81 -13.04 10.91
N MET A 187 -7.78 -14.10 11.73
CA MET A 187 -8.95 -14.59 12.43
C MET A 187 -9.47 -13.54 13.42
N GLU A 188 -8.56 -12.94 14.20
CA GLU A 188 -8.90 -11.88 15.15
C GLU A 188 -9.50 -10.65 14.45
N ARG A 189 -8.94 -10.24 13.32
CA ARG A 189 -9.48 -9.14 12.51
C ARG A 189 -10.89 -9.45 12.02
N GLN A 190 -11.14 -10.67 11.55
CA GLN A 190 -12.47 -11.11 11.13
C GLN A 190 -13.48 -11.07 12.28
N LEU A 191 -13.07 -11.50 13.48
CA LEU A 191 -13.89 -11.40 14.68
C LEU A 191 -14.20 -9.95 15.03
N MET A 192 -13.19 -9.06 15.01
CA MET A 192 -13.41 -7.63 15.29
C MET A 192 -14.36 -6.96 14.31
N PHE A 193 -14.29 -7.33 13.02
CA PHE A 193 -15.21 -6.80 12.01
C PHE A 193 -16.64 -7.32 12.11
N SER A 194 -16.87 -8.42 12.84
CA SER A 194 -18.21 -8.95 13.12
C SER A 194 -18.90 -8.28 14.30
N LEU A 195 -18.20 -7.41 15.04
CA LEU A 195 -18.74 -6.77 16.24
C LEU A 195 -19.73 -5.67 15.88
N ASN A 196 -20.79 -5.57 16.66
CA ASN A 196 -21.72 -4.45 16.56
C ASN A 196 -21.15 -3.18 17.23
N ILE A 197 -21.80 -2.04 16.97
CA ILE A 197 -21.32 -0.72 17.44
C ILE A 197 -21.24 -0.63 18.98
N ILE A 198 -22.11 -1.32 19.71
CA ILE A 198 -22.12 -1.31 21.18
C ILE A 198 -20.92 -2.09 21.72
N GLN A 199 -20.63 -3.23 21.16
CA GLN A 199 -19.44 -4.04 21.47
C GLN A 199 -18.16 -3.24 21.21
N LEU A 200 -18.10 -2.50 20.10
CA LEU A 200 -16.97 -1.61 19.79
C LEU A 200 -16.87 -0.44 20.76
N LYS A 201 -17.99 0.19 21.15
CA LYS A 201 -18.00 1.25 22.18
C LYS A 201 -17.48 0.74 23.53
N VAL A 202 -17.85 -0.49 23.94
CA VAL A 202 -17.32 -1.13 25.16
C VAL A 202 -15.80 -1.37 25.03
N TYR A 203 -15.32 -1.81 23.87
CA TYR A 203 -13.89 -1.98 23.65
C TYR A 203 -13.11 -0.66 23.76
N ILE A 204 -13.61 0.42 23.15
CA ILE A 204 -13.01 1.73 23.25
C ILE A 204 -12.98 2.19 24.72
N LEU A 205 -14.07 2.01 25.45
CA LEU A 205 -14.14 2.38 26.88
C LEU A 205 -13.13 1.59 27.73
N LEU A 206 -12.95 0.28 27.47
CA LEU A 206 -11.91 -0.53 28.12
C LEU A 206 -10.50 0.03 27.82
N LYS A 207 -10.23 0.47 26.59
CA LYS A 207 -8.95 1.08 26.22
C LYS A 207 -8.73 2.43 26.92
N LEU A 208 -9.76 3.26 27.03
CA LEU A 208 -9.69 4.53 27.74
C LEU A 208 -9.39 4.31 29.23
N VAL A 209 -10.08 3.37 29.86
CA VAL A 209 -9.82 2.97 31.25
C VAL A 209 -8.39 2.41 31.39
N LYS A 210 -7.95 1.55 30.46
CA LYS A 210 -6.58 1.04 30.45
C LYS A 210 -5.57 2.20 30.43
N ASN A 211 -5.73 3.14 29.54
CA ASN A 211 -4.79 4.25 29.41
C ASN A 211 -4.82 5.22 30.61
N ASN A 212 -6.02 5.54 31.13
CA ASN A 212 -6.16 6.53 32.20
C ASN A 212 -5.95 5.96 33.61
N LEU A 213 -6.38 4.71 33.87
CA LEU A 213 -6.42 4.16 35.23
C LEU A 213 -5.42 3.02 35.46
N PHE A 214 -5.11 2.19 34.45
CA PHE A 214 -4.17 1.08 34.62
C PHE A 214 -2.74 1.44 34.23
N LYS A 215 -2.54 2.20 33.15
CA LYS A 215 -1.20 2.58 32.66
C LYS A 215 -0.36 3.34 33.71
N PRO A 216 -0.89 4.23 34.55
CA PRO A 216 -0.14 4.86 35.64
C PRO A 216 0.37 3.88 36.71
N ILE A 217 -0.24 2.69 36.83
CA ILE A 217 0.07 1.70 37.87
C ILE A 217 1.04 0.62 37.35
N VAL A 218 0.80 0.13 36.12
CA VAL A 218 1.49 -1.02 35.56
C VAL A 218 2.17 -0.70 34.21
N SER A 219 2.25 0.58 33.84
CA SER A 219 2.77 1.02 32.54
C SER A 219 2.03 0.32 31.38
N ASP A 220 2.73 -0.05 30.31
CA ASP A 220 2.15 -0.72 29.16
C ASP A 220 2.09 -2.26 29.31
N ARG A 221 2.17 -2.78 30.54
CA ARG A 221 2.09 -4.25 30.80
C ARG A 221 0.70 -4.82 30.54
N LEU A 222 -0.37 -4.03 30.80
CA LEU A 222 -1.70 -4.30 30.29
C LEU A 222 -1.88 -3.59 28.95
N THR A 223 -1.91 -4.35 27.88
CA THR A 223 -1.99 -3.84 26.52
C THR A 223 -3.43 -3.77 25.99
N SER A 224 -3.66 -3.08 24.88
CA SER A 224 -4.95 -3.12 24.18
C SER A 224 -5.36 -4.53 23.75
N PHE A 225 -4.38 -5.42 23.56
CA PHE A 225 -4.65 -6.84 23.26
C PHE A 225 -5.32 -7.59 24.41
N HIS A 226 -4.97 -7.28 25.67
CA HIS A 226 -5.70 -7.81 26.83
C HIS A 226 -7.16 -7.31 26.83
N CYS A 227 -7.40 -6.03 26.53
CA CYS A 227 -8.75 -5.48 26.41
C CYS A 227 -9.55 -6.18 25.31
N LYS A 228 -8.92 -6.44 24.15
CA LYS A 228 -9.53 -7.18 23.03
C LYS A 228 -9.94 -8.59 23.47
N THR A 229 -9.03 -9.32 24.09
CA THR A 229 -9.29 -10.68 24.57
C THR A 229 -10.41 -10.72 25.61
N ILE A 230 -10.41 -9.79 26.57
CA ILE A 230 -11.46 -9.68 27.58
C ILE A 230 -12.82 -9.45 26.93
N LEU A 231 -12.89 -8.51 25.97
CA LEU A 231 -14.10 -8.23 25.22
C LEU A 231 -14.62 -9.44 24.46
N LEU A 232 -13.77 -10.11 23.65
CA LEU A 232 -14.18 -11.26 22.84
C LEU A 232 -14.71 -12.40 23.72
N LEU A 233 -14.06 -12.69 24.84
CA LEU A 233 -14.54 -13.68 25.83
C LEU A 233 -15.83 -13.23 26.52
N THR A 234 -16.03 -11.94 26.72
CA THR A 234 -17.28 -11.42 27.27
C THR A 234 -18.43 -11.60 26.27
N ILE A 235 -18.20 -11.27 25.00
CA ILE A 235 -19.22 -11.41 23.94
C ILE A 235 -19.61 -12.89 23.74
N GLU A 236 -18.61 -13.79 23.73
CA GLU A 236 -18.82 -15.22 23.57
C GLU A 236 -19.72 -15.82 24.67
N ASN A 237 -19.66 -15.26 25.89
CA ASN A 237 -20.39 -15.74 27.06
C ASN A 237 -21.62 -14.89 27.39
N THR A 238 -21.96 -13.88 26.59
CA THR A 238 -23.06 -12.95 26.87
C THR A 238 -24.07 -12.98 25.71
N PRO A 239 -25.38 -13.24 25.98
CA PRO A 239 -26.40 -13.26 24.94
C PRO A 239 -26.38 -12.01 24.06
N GLN A 240 -26.54 -12.18 22.75
CA GLN A 240 -26.45 -11.08 21.79
C GLN A 240 -27.51 -9.98 22.03
N SER A 241 -28.66 -10.33 22.62
CA SER A 241 -29.73 -9.42 22.99
C SER A 241 -29.33 -8.35 24.05
N ILE A 242 -28.25 -8.58 24.79
CA ILE A 242 -27.75 -7.63 25.81
C ILE A 242 -27.00 -6.47 25.15
N TRP A 243 -26.41 -6.68 23.96
CA TRP A 243 -25.56 -5.68 23.30
C TRP A 243 -26.39 -4.59 22.61
N THR A 244 -27.10 -3.81 23.41
CA THR A 244 -27.93 -2.66 23.01
C THR A 244 -27.40 -1.36 23.65
N GLU A 245 -27.81 -0.18 23.14
CA GLU A 245 -27.34 1.12 23.65
C GLU A 245 -27.64 1.31 25.14
N HIS A 246 -28.81 0.88 25.58
CA HIS A 246 -29.23 0.99 27.01
C HIS A 246 -28.36 0.13 27.93
N ASN A 247 -27.74 -0.91 27.42
CA ASN A 247 -26.93 -1.85 28.16
C ASN A 247 -25.41 -1.63 28.00
N LEU A 248 -24.98 -0.51 27.42
CA LEU A 248 -23.55 -0.23 27.21
C LEU A 248 -22.75 -0.36 28.53
N LEU A 249 -23.25 0.25 29.60
CA LEU A 249 -22.61 0.19 30.93
C LEU A 249 -22.61 -1.24 31.47
N LEU A 250 -23.68 -2.00 31.27
CA LEU A 250 -23.75 -3.42 31.66
C LEU A 250 -22.69 -4.23 30.90
N GLY A 251 -22.58 -4.09 29.59
CA GLY A 251 -21.55 -4.74 28.77
C GLY A 251 -20.13 -4.43 29.25
N PHE A 252 -19.87 -3.17 29.61
CA PHE A 252 -18.60 -2.73 30.18
C PHE A 252 -18.32 -3.39 31.55
N LEU A 253 -19.31 -3.43 32.45
CA LEU A 253 -19.19 -4.08 33.76
C LEU A 253 -18.97 -5.59 33.65
N LEU A 254 -19.61 -6.27 32.70
CA LEU A 254 -19.37 -7.67 32.41
C LEU A 254 -17.93 -7.94 31.97
N ALA A 255 -17.38 -7.05 31.12
CA ALA A 255 -16.00 -7.14 30.69
C ALA A 255 -15.02 -6.90 31.85
N LEU A 256 -15.27 -5.93 32.72
CA LEU A 256 -14.47 -5.70 33.92
C LEU A 256 -14.55 -6.87 34.94
N ASN A 257 -15.69 -7.51 35.06
CA ASN A 257 -15.83 -8.72 35.90
C ASN A 257 -15.02 -9.89 35.36
N ASN A 258 -14.92 -10.04 34.03
CA ASN A 258 -14.02 -11.01 33.41
C ASN A 258 -12.55 -10.66 33.71
N LEU A 259 -12.15 -9.38 33.56
CA LEU A 259 -10.80 -8.95 33.94
C LEU A 259 -10.51 -9.24 35.43
N ARG A 260 -11.47 -8.91 36.34
CA ARG A 260 -11.35 -9.21 37.76
C ARG A 260 -11.07 -10.68 38.00
N ARG A 261 -11.85 -11.57 37.36
CA ARG A 261 -11.67 -13.04 37.48
C ARG A 261 -10.31 -13.48 36.96
N PHE A 262 -9.85 -12.95 35.82
CA PHE A 262 -8.53 -13.29 35.28
C PHE A 262 -7.39 -12.85 36.20
N LEU A 263 -7.50 -11.65 36.79
CA LEU A 263 -6.52 -11.15 37.77
C LEU A 263 -6.50 -12.03 39.04
N MET A 264 -7.67 -12.46 39.56
CA MET A 264 -7.75 -13.33 40.73
C MET A 264 -7.15 -14.72 40.48
N CYS A 265 -7.31 -15.26 39.26
CA CYS A 265 -6.76 -16.55 38.87
C CYS A 265 -5.32 -16.45 38.34
N ALA A 266 -4.74 -15.24 38.23
CA ALA A 266 -3.46 -14.97 37.55
C ALA A 266 -3.38 -15.60 36.14
N TYR A 267 -4.52 -15.67 35.46
CA TYR A 267 -4.67 -16.32 34.17
C TYR A 267 -5.58 -15.54 33.24
N CYS A 268 -5.03 -14.97 32.18
CA CYS A 268 -5.76 -14.36 31.10
C CYS A 268 -5.58 -15.20 29.83
N PRO A 269 -6.59 -15.99 29.42
CA PRO A 269 -6.45 -16.86 28.25
C PRO A 269 -6.38 -16.03 26.98
N HIS A 270 -5.48 -16.39 26.08
CA HIS A 270 -5.56 -15.87 24.72
C HIS A 270 -6.83 -16.41 24.03
N TYR A 271 -7.51 -15.59 23.25
CA TYR A 271 -8.83 -15.96 22.73
C TYR A 271 -8.80 -17.18 21.79
N ILE A 272 -7.81 -17.30 20.92
CA ILE A 272 -7.72 -18.37 19.91
C ILE A 272 -6.70 -19.45 20.30
N VAL A 273 -5.48 -19.05 20.67
CA VAL A 273 -4.37 -19.98 20.92
C VAL A 273 -4.25 -20.26 22.43
N GLN A 274 -4.01 -21.49 22.83
CA GLN A 274 -3.81 -21.82 24.25
C GLN A 274 -2.55 -21.12 24.79
N ASN A 275 -2.74 -20.05 25.54
CA ASN A 275 -1.68 -19.29 26.21
C ASN A 275 -2.23 -18.44 27.35
N ASN A 276 -1.41 -18.14 28.34
CA ASN A 276 -1.70 -17.16 29.39
C ASN A 276 -1.03 -15.83 29.04
N LEU A 277 -1.79 -14.79 28.74
CA LEU A 277 -1.31 -13.48 28.33
C LEU A 277 -0.59 -12.69 29.44
N PHE A 278 -0.76 -13.05 30.71
CA PHE A 278 -0.07 -12.40 31.83
C PHE A 278 1.37 -12.87 31.98
N ILE A 279 1.72 -14.05 31.49
CA ILE A 279 3.09 -14.58 31.62
C ILE A 279 4.08 -13.67 30.87
N GLY A 280 5.12 -13.24 31.58
CA GLY A 280 6.17 -12.36 31.03
C GLY A 280 5.73 -10.90 30.83
N LYS A 281 4.48 -10.55 31.10
CA LYS A 281 3.95 -9.18 30.94
C LYS A 281 3.63 -8.54 32.30
N LEU A 282 2.76 -9.16 33.11
CA LEU A 282 2.30 -8.62 34.37
C LEU A 282 2.89 -9.44 35.55
N PRO A 283 3.76 -8.84 36.37
CA PRO A 283 4.31 -9.52 37.56
C PRO A 283 3.24 -9.76 38.62
N PHE A 284 3.35 -10.86 39.33
CA PHE A 284 2.35 -11.29 40.33
C PHE A 284 2.04 -10.23 41.40
N HIS A 285 3.06 -9.49 41.84
CA HIS A 285 2.91 -8.44 42.87
C HIS A 285 2.09 -7.23 42.42
N GLU A 286 1.85 -7.09 41.10
CA GLU A 286 1.05 -5.99 40.54
C GLU A 286 -0.42 -6.36 40.36
N PHE A 287 -0.76 -7.68 40.40
CA PHE A 287 -2.15 -8.12 40.26
C PHE A 287 -3.09 -7.46 41.29
N GLY A 288 -2.66 -7.39 42.55
CA GLY A 288 -3.44 -6.78 43.63
C GLY A 288 -3.72 -5.28 43.40
N LYS A 289 -2.77 -4.55 42.84
CA LYS A 289 -2.95 -3.13 42.53
C LYS A 289 -4.01 -2.90 41.45
N VAL A 290 -3.90 -3.65 40.34
CA VAL A 290 -4.88 -3.57 39.24
C VAL A 290 -6.24 -4.06 39.68
N LEU A 291 -6.29 -5.18 40.47
CA LEU A 291 -7.53 -5.73 41.01
C LEU A 291 -8.28 -4.72 41.86
N LYS A 292 -7.59 -3.97 42.73
CA LYS A 292 -8.18 -2.91 43.54
C LYS A 292 -8.83 -1.83 42.71
N VAL A 293 -8.18 -1.39 41.62
CA VAL A 293 -8.75 -0.38 40.70
C VAL A 293 -9.96 -0.94 39.96
N VAL A 294 -9.88 -2.17 39.45
CA VAL A 294 -11.02 -2.84 38.78
C VAL A 294 -12.22 -2.95 39.72
N GLN A 295 -11.99 -3.30 40.98
CA GLN A 295 -13.06 -3.36 42.00
C GLN A 295 -13.67 -1.99 42.28
N GLY A 296 -12.84 -0.93 42.33
CA GLY A 296 -13.30 0.45 42.47
C GLY A 296 -14.20 0.89 41.31
N ILE A 297 -13.79 0.58 40.06
CA ILE A 297 -14.59 0.88 38.87
C ILE A 297 -15.91 0.10 38.86
N ILE A 298 -15.91 -1.17 39.27
CA ILE A 298 -17.14 -1.99 39.36
C ILE A 298 -18.08 -1.44 40.42
N HIS A 299 -17.54 -0.94 41.55
CA HIS A 299 -18.33 -0.37 42.64
C HIS A 299 -19.00 0.94 42.26
N ASP A 300 -18.24 1.85 41.62
CA ASP A 300 -18.74 3.13 41.14
C ASP A 300 -18.24 3.41 39.71
N PRO A 301 -18.92 2.84 38.72
CA PRO A 301 -18.48 2.93 37.32
C PRO A 301 -18.62 4.32 36.74
N ILE A 302 -19.66 5.07 37.13
CA ILE A 302 -19.93 6.41 36.59
C ILE A 302 -18.88 7.38 37.07
N GLU A 303 -18.61 7.44 38.38
CA GLU A 303 -17.58 8.27 38.95
C GLU A 303 -16.21 7.97 38.34
N SER A 304 -15.88 6.67 38.19
CA SER A 304 -14.63 6.24 37.56
C SER A 304 -14.50 6.70 36.13
N ILE A 305 -15.57 6.65 35.32
CA ILE A 305 -15.59 7.11 33.93
C ILE A 305 -15.45 8.65 33.88
N LEU A 306 -16.08 9.39 34.81
CA LEU A 306 -15.97 10.83 34.88
C LEU A 306 -14.53 11.31 35.17
N THR A 307 -13.67 10.46 35.77
CA THR A 307 -12.26 10.79 35.99
C THR A 307 -11.39 10.61 34.73
N ILE A 308 -11.90 10.03 33.65
CA ILE A 308 -11.14 9.78 32.43
C ILE A 308 -10.84 11.09 31.72
N LYS A 309 -9.56 11.41 31.59
CA LYS A 309 -9.05 12.61 30.93
C LYS A 309 -8.92 12.43 29.42
N TYR A 310 -8.59 11.23 28.96
CA TYR A 310 -8.48 10.92 27.54
C TYR A 310 -9.75 11.28 26.79
N GLU A 311 -9.60 11.94 25.63
CA GLU A 311 -10.70 12.47 24.81
C GLU A 311 -11.61 13.43 25.58
N SER A 312 -11.12 13.98 26.67
CA SER A 312 -11.94 14.80 27.59
C SER A 312 -13.23 14.09 28.00
N LEU A 313 -13.27 12.75 28.08
CA LEU A 313 -14.48 11.97 28.25
C LEU A 313 -15.26 12.37 29.50
N GLY A 314 -14.60 12.48 30.66
CA GLY A 314 -15.24 12.90 31.91
C GLY A 314 -15.85 14.30 31.82
N VAL A 315 -15.09 15.25 31.29
CA VAL A 315 -15.56 16.63 31.10
C VAL A 315 -16.76 16.69 30.17
N ARG A 316 -16.71 15.95 29.06
CA ARG A 316 -17.81 15.87 28.08
C ARG A 316 -19.05 15.24 28.68
N MET A 317 -18.92 14.23 29.52
CA MET A 317 -20.06 13.61 30.21
C MET A 317 -20.68 14.57 31.26
N LEU A 318 -19.87 15.31 32.03
CA LEU A 318 -20.35 16.30 32.99
C LEU A 318 -21.03 17.48 32.31
N SER A 319 -20.59 17.88 31.12
CA SER A 319 -21.20 18.99 30.36
C SER A 319 -22.51 18.58 29.64
N PHE A 320 -22.93 17.32 29.75
CA PHE A 320 -24.14 16.78 29.13
C PHE A 320 -25.40 17.08 29.98
N ASP A 321 -25.49 18.31 30.53
CA ASP A 321 -26.77 18.77 31.06
C ASP A 321 -27.68 19.17 29.89
N MET A 322 -28.79 18.44 29.76
CA MET A 322 -29.69 18.45 28.59
C MET A 322 -30.32 19.79 28.25
N LYS A 323 -29.98 20.86 28.93
CA LYS A 323 -30.58 22.20 28.73
C LYS A 323 -29.62 23.30 28.27
N SER A 324 -28.33 23.05 28.22
CA SER A 324 -27.38 24.07 27.76
C SER A 324 -26.20 23.46 26.99
N PHE A 325 -26.38 23.27 25.69
CA PHE A 325 -25.25 23.10 24.77
C PHE A 325 -24.55 24.47 24.64
N PRO A 326 -23.32 24.67 25.14
CA PRO A 326 -22.56 25.85 24.77
C PRO A 326 -22.26 25.78 23.26
N ILE A 327 -22.50 26.88 22.57
CA ILE A 327 -22.22 27.06 21.14
C ILE A 327 -20.77 26.63 20.77
N SER A 328 -19.83 26.75 21.72
CA SER A 328 -18.43 26.29 21.59
C SER A 328 -18.28 24.77 21.46
N LEU A 329 -19.15 23.96 22.08
CA LEU A 329 -19.10 22.51 21.94
C LEU A 329 -19.64 22.06 20.59
N HIS A 330 -20.60 22.79 20.02
CA HIS A 330 -21.10 22.57 18.67
C HIS A 330 -20.00 22.78 17.61
N ALA A 331 -19.17 23.80 17.81
CA ALA A 331 -18.01 24.02 16.92
C ALA A 331 -16.96 22.92 17.05
N SER A 332 -16.69 22.41 18.26
CA SER A 332 -15.73 21.31 18.49
C SER A 332 -16.25 19.97 17.96
N THR A 333 -17.53 19.64 18.17
CA THR A 333 -18.12 18.40 17.65
C THR A 333 -18.27 18.42 16.13
N LYS A 334 -18.61 19.56 15.53
CA LYS A 334 -18.61 19.72 14.06
C LYS A 334 -17.18 19.58 13.49
N HIS A 335 -16.20 20.18 14.14
CA HIS A 335 -14.81 20.07 13.71
C HIS A 335 -14.29 18.62 13.82
N HIS A 336 -14.63 17.91 14.87
CA HIS A 336 -14.25 16.51 15.06
C HIS A 336 -14.96 15.58 14.06
N HIS A 337 -16.25 15.76 13.84
CA HIS A 337 -17.00 15.01 12.82
C HIS A 337 -16.44 15.25 11.41
N ARG A 338 -16.11 16.51 11.11
CA ARG A 338 -15.45 16.90 9.86
C ARG A 338 -14.10 16.21 9.70
N ASN A 339 -13.24 16.22 10.71
CA ASN A 339 -11.93 15.56 10.66
C ASN A 339 -12.06 14.04 10.48
N THR A 340 -13.01 13.40 11.18
CA THR A 340 -13.27 11.98 11.05
C THR A 340 -13.76 11.63 9.64
N LYS A 341 -14.71 12.39 9.09
CA LYS A 341 -15.24 12.16 7.74
C LYS A 341 -14.16 12.38 6.69
N GLN A 342 -13.35 13.43 6.82
CA GLN A 342 -12.19 13.70 5.97
C GLN A 342 -11.18 12.53 6.03
N THR A 343 -10.86 12.02 7.22
CA THR A 343 -9.96 10.89 7.40
C THR A 343 -10.49 9.64 6.71
N VAL A 344 -11.78 9.32 6.86
CA VAL A 344 -12.42 8.18 6.21
C VAL A 344 -12.36 8.31 4.68
N LEU A 345 -12.65 9.49 4.13
CA LEU A 345 -12.57 9.75 2.70
C LEU A 345 -11.14 9.56 2.17
N PHE A 346 -10.13 10.10 2.86
CA PHE A 346 -8.74 9.90 2.44
C PHE A 346 -8.28 8.46 2.58
N HIS A 347 -8.73 7.72 3.59
CA HIS A 347 -8.49 6.27 3.66
C HIS A 347 -9.08 5.52 2.46
N LEU A 348 -10.29 5.87 2.04
CA LEU A 348 -10.90 5.32 0.82
C LEU A 348 -10.05 5.65 -0.41
N VAL A 349 -9.65 6.92 -0.55
CA VAL A 349 -8.74 7.38 -1.62
C VAL A 349 -7.49 6.53 -1.68
N PHE A 350 -6.76 6.40 -0.56
CA PHE A 350 -5.52 5.64 -0.51
C PHE A 350 -5.71 4.15 -0.83
N ARG A 351 -6.81 3.55 -0.38
CA ARG A 351 -7.10 2.14 -0.73
C ARG A 351 -7.35 1.95 -2.22
N VAL A 352 -8.17 2.81 -2.83
CA VAL A 352 -8.44 2.77 -4.28
C VAL A 352 -7.14 2.96 -5.06
N ILE A 353 -6.36 3.97 -4.69
CA ILE A 353 -5.08 4.33 -5.31
C ILE A 353 -4.07 3.17 -5.21
N ALA A 354 -3.84 2.63 -4.02
CA ALA A 354 -2.91 1.53 -3.82
C ALA A 354 -3.33 0.27 -4.58
N THR A 355 -4.62 -0.02 -4.62
CA THR A 355 -5.16 -1.18 -5.34
C THR A 355 -4.99 -1.02 -6.85
N TYR A 356 -5.32 0.17 -7.39
CA TYR A 356 -5.17 0.47 -8.82
C TYR A 356 -3.70 0.49 -9.24
N GLY A 357 -2.82 1.17 -8.49
CA GLY A 357 -1.39 1.19 -8.74
C GLY A 357 -0.78 -0.22 -8.75
N SER A 358 -1.14 -1.07 -7.78
CA SER A 358 -0.70 -2.47 -7.75
C SER A 358 -1.19 -3.29 -8.95
N MET A 359 -2.41 -3.03 -9.41
CA MET A 359 -2.95 -3.66 -10.64
C MET A 359 -2.15 -3.21 -11.87
N MET A 360 -1.91 -1.90 -12.03
CA MET A 360 -1.16 -1.36 -13.16
C MET A 360 0.28 -1.85 -13.18
N ASN A 361 0.91 -1.96 -12.02
CA ASN A 361 2.24 -2.54 -11.88
C ASN A 361 2.27 -3.99 -12.38
N ARG A 362 1.32 -4.82 -11.94
CA ARG A 362 1.20 -6.20 -12.46
C ARG A 362 0.90 -6.24 -13.96
N ALA A 363 0.08 -5.33 -14.48
CA ALA A 363 -0.21 -5.24 -15.90
C ALA A 363 1.04 -4.90 -16.73
N CYS A 364 1.97 -4.11 -16.19
CA CYS A 364 3.23 -3.76 -16.86
C CYS A 364 4.09 -4.99 -17.19
N TYR A 365 4.09 -6.00 -16.32
CA TYR A 365 4.91 -7.21 -16.45
C TYR A 365 4.13 -8.46 -16.89
N SER A 366 2.82 -8.34 -17.07
CA SER A 366 1.99 -9.45 -17.51
C SER A 366 2.24 -9.78 -18.99
N SER A 367 2.33 -11.07 -19.33
CA SER A 367 2.34 -11.53 -20.71
C SER A 367 1.04 -11.18 -21.46
N ASP A 368 -0.07 -11.04 -20.77
CA ASP A 368 -1.34 -10.54 -21.28
C ASP A 368 -1.98 -9.54 -20.32
N SER A 369 -1.52 -8.28 -20.41
CA SER A 369 -2.05 -7.16 -19.64
C SER A 369 -3.55 -6.93 -19.88
N TYR A 370 -4.02 -7.19 -21.10
CA TYR A 370 -5.43 -7.03 -21.44
C TYR A 370 -6.30 -8.03 -20.70
N GLN A 371 -5.88 -9.32 -20.65
CA GLN A 371 -6.61 -10.35 -19.92
C GLN A 371 -6.63 -10.04 -18.43
N LEU A 372 -5.52 -9.58 -17.87
CA LEU A 372 -5.44 -9.19 -16.46
C LEU A 372 -6.43 -8.07 -16.12
N VAL A 373 -6.45 -6.99 -16.91
CA VAL A 373 -7.36 -5.87 -16.69
C VAL A 373 -8.81 -6.30 -16.89
N SER A 374 -9.10 -7.14 -17.90
CA SER A 374 -10.44 -7.69 -18.17
C SER A 374 -10.98 -8.49 -16.98
N GLN A 375 -10.13 -9.31 -16.33
CA GLN A 375 -10.51 -10.04 -15.12
C GLN A 375 -10.87 -9.10 -13.97
N HIS A 376 -10.16 -7.98 -13.82
CA HIS A 376 -10.49 -6.98 -12.81
C HIS A 376 -11.80 -6.25 -13.13
N VAL A 377 -12.08 -5.93 -14.39
CA VAL A 377 -13.36 -5.35 -14.81
C VAL A 377 -14.50 -6.28 -14.42
N GLN A 378 -14.42 -7.56 -14.75
CA GLN A 378 -15.45 -8.56 -14.40
C GLN A 378 -15.61 -8.72 -12.88
N TYR A 379 -14.51 -8.74 -12.14
CA TYR A 379 -14.53 -8.84 -10.68
C TYR A 379 -15.22 -7.63 -10.05
N TYR A 380 -14.92 -6.40 -10.48
CA TYR A 380 -15.57 -5.21 -9.93
C TYR A 380 -17.03 -5.08 -10.39
N GLU A 381 -17.36 -5.53 -11.60
CA GLU A 381 -18.75 -5.58 -12.05
C GLU A 381 -19.60 -6.50 -11.16
N GLN A 382 -19.08 -7.65 -10.78
CA GLN A 382 -19.73 -8.56 -9.83
C GLN A 382 -19.85 -7.92 -8.45
N LEU A 383 -18.80 -7.27 -7.93
CA LEU A 383 -18.85 -6.59 -6.63
C LEU A 383 -19.85 -5.41 -6.60
N ILE A 384 -20.09 -4.75 -7.73
CA ILE A 384 -21.13 -3.70 -7.82
C ILE A 384 -22.52 -4.31 -7.61
N GLN A 385 -22.74 -5.57 -8.03
CA GLN A 385 -24.03 -6.27 -7.91
C GLN A 385 -24.20 -6.90 -6.53
N ASP A 386 -23.20 -7.63 -6.05
CA ASP A 386 -23.30 -8.54 -4.91
C ASP A 386 -22.58 -8.07 -3.65
N GLY A 387 -21.77 -7.01 -3.74
CA GLY A 387 -20.94 -6.53 -2.63
C GLY A 387 -21.72 -5.80 -1.54
N SER A 388 -21.12 -5.65 -0.38
CA SER A 388 -21.61 -4.76 0.68
C SER A 388 -21.62 -3.29 0.20
N PRO A 389 -22.39 -2.40 0.82
CA PRO A 389 -22.48 -1.00 0.40
C PRO A 389 -21.10 -0.31 0.24
N TYR A 390 -20.15 -0.60 1.13
CA TYR A 390 -18.81 -0.07 1.01
C TYR A 390 -18.02 -0.68 -0.16
N GLU A 391 -18.11 -1.98 -0.35
CA GLU A 391 -17.48 -2.67 -1.49
C GLU A 391 -18.05 -2.19 -2.81
N GLN A 392 -19.34 -1.91 -2.90
CA GLN A 392 -19.98 -1.35 -4.09
C GLN A 392 -19.42 0.04 -4.43
N ILE A 393 -19.17 0.91 -3.44
CA ILE A 393 -18.55 2.23 -3.66
C ILE A 393 -17.15 2.08 -4.25
N VAL A 394 -16.31 1.28 -3.61
CA VAL A 394 -14.93 1.01 -4.07
C VAL A 394 -14.96 0.37 -5.46
N ALA A 395 -15.85 -0.61 -5.67
CA ALA A 395 -15.97 -1.33 -6.93
C ALA A 395 -16.37 -0.42 -8.09
N LYS A 396 -17.30 0.53 -7.90
CA LYS A 396 -17.68 1.50 -8.94
C LYS A 396 -16.52 2.37 -9.38
N ILE A 397 -15.73 2.87 -8.43
CA ILE A 397 -14.56 3.70 -8.73
C ILE A 397 -13.50 2.87 -9.48
N MET A 398 -13.20 1.67 -8.97
CA MET A 398 -12.22 0.77 -9.59
C MET A 398 -12.65 0.28 -10.96
N TYR A 399 -13.93 -0.03 -11.14
CA TYR A 399 -14.53 -0.43 -12.41
C TYR A 399 -14.28 0.65 -13.48
N SER A 400 -14.60 1.91 -13.19
CA SER A 400 -14.38 3.02 -14.11
C SER A 400 -12.91 3.18 -14.48
N LYS A 401 -11.99 3.09 -13.50
CA LYS A 401 -10.53 3.14 -13.76
C LYS A 401 -10.06 1.95 -14.62
N CYS A 402 -10.53 0.75 -14.34
CA CYS A 402 -10.20 -0.45 -15.14
C CYS A 402 -10.77 -0.36 -16.57
N CYS A 403 -11.99 0.20 -16.75
CA CYS A 403 -12.56 0.46 -18.07
C CYS A 403 -11.70 1.39 -18.90
N ASN A 404 -11.12 2.45 -18.29
CA ASN A 404 -10.18 3.33 -18.98
C ASN A 404 -8.93 2.59 -19.44
N SER A 405 -8.29 1.82 -18.56
CA SER A 405 -7.10 1.05 -18.92
C SER A 405 -7.40 0.01 -20.00
N MET A 406 -8.56 -0.65 -19.95
CA MET A 406 -8.99 -1.60 -20.97
C MET A 406 -9.23 -0.94 -22.32
N ALA A 407 -9.90 0.24 -22.34
CA ALA A 407 -10.11 1.05 -23.55
C ALA A 407 -8.79 1.47 -24.18
N SER A 408 -7.85 1.93 -23.34
CA SER A 408 -6.51 2.35 -23.76
C SER A 408 -5.72 1.18 -24.38
N LEU A 409 -5.69 0.01 -23.72
CA LEU A 409 -5.03 -1.19 -24.26
C LEU A 409 -5.66 -1.69 -25.57
N GLN A 410 -6.99 -1.65 -25.70
CA GLN A 410 -7.68 -2.01 -26.96
C GLN A 410 -7.28 -1.05 -28.07
N THR A 411 -7.30 0.25 -27.80
CA THR A 411 -6.96 1.29 -28.79
C THR A 411 -5.50 1.17 -29.23
N ALA A 412 -4.58 0.95 -28.28
CA ALA A 412 -3.15 0.77 -28.57
C ALA A 412 -2.90 -0.45 -29.47
N ARG A 413 -3.55 -1.59 -29.23
CA ARG A 413 -3.48 -2.78 -30.09
C ARG A 413 -3.94 -2.50 -31.52
N CYS A 414 -5.00 -1.72 -31.70
CA CYS A 414 -5.51 -1.37 -33.03
C CYS A 414 -4.56 -0.38 -33.75
N THR A 415 -3.85 0.49 -33.04
CA THR A 415 -2.92 1.46 -33.61
C THR A 415 -1.65 0.82 -34.11
N THR A 416 -1.18 -0.27 -33.50
CA THR A 416 0.03 -1.01 -33.93
C THR A 416 -0.18 -1.88 -35.17
N SER A 417 -1.41 -2.28 -35.49
CA SER A 417 -1.75 -3.04 -36.70
C SER A 417 -2.00 -2.08 -37.86
N SER A 418 -0.95 -1.67 -38.57
CA SER A 418 -0.70 -0.95 -39.84
C SER A 418 -1.88 -0.45 -40.71
N VAL A 419 -3.08 -0.28 -40.20
CA VAL A 419 -4.23 0.31 -40.87
C VAL A 419 -4.76 1.45 -39.98
N HIS A 420 -5.07 2.61 -40.56
CA HIS A 420 -5.79 3.72 -39.91
C HIS A 420 -7.21 3.30 -39.53
N LEU A 421 -7.32 2.33 -38.62
CA LEU A 421 -8.61 1.87 -38.09
C LEU A 421 -9.16 2.91 -37.10
N SER A 422 -10.44 3.21 -37.25
CA SER A 422 -11.19 3.97 -36.22
C SER A 422 -11.05 3.29 -34.85
N VAL A 423 -11.11 4.09 -33.77
CA VAL A 423 -11.18 3.53 -32.42
C VAL A 423 -12.34 2.53 -32.36
N PRO A 424 -12.13 1.31 -31.88
CA PRO A 424 -13.21 0.33 -31.77
C PRO A 424 -14.39 0.89 -30.96
N ASN A 425 -15.62 0.66 -31.41
CA ASN A 425 -16.81 1.12 -30.69
C ASN A 425 -16.84 0.62 -29.24
N THR A 426 -16.30 -0.58 -28.99
CA THR A 426 -16.15 -1.14 -27.64
C THR A 426 -15.18 -0.32 -26.79
N ALA A 427 -14.06 0.15 -27.34
CA ALA A 427 -13.12 1.00 -26.63
C ALA A 427 -13.73 2.40 -26.36
N LEU A 428 -14.46 2.98 -27.32
CA LEU A 428 -15.16 4.25 -27.12
C LEU A 428 -16.23 4.13 -26.02
N HIS A 429 -16.96 3.03 -25.98
CA HIS A 429 -17.92 2.78 -24.90
C HIS A 429 -17.23 2.70 -23.53
N LEU A 430 -16.11 1.99 -23.42
CA LEU A 430 -15.32 1.89 -22.19
C LEU A 430 -14.72 3.24 -21.77
N TYR A 431 -14.26 4.06 -22.71
CA TYR A 431 -13.84 5.43 -22.40
C TYR A 431 -14.98 6.25 -21.83
N ASN A 432 -16.17 6.20 -22.43
CA ASN A 432 -17.34 6.92 -21.94
C ASN A 432 -17.70 6.51 -20.49
N LEU A 433 -17.64 5.21 -20.18
CA LEU A 433 -17.85 4.71 -18.81
C LEU A 433 -16.78 5.21 -17.83
N SER A 434 -15.61 5.57 -18.32
CA SER A 434 -14.46 5.97 -17.50
C SER A 434 -14.28 7.48 -17.32
N LEU A 435 -14.91 8.32 -18.15
CA LEU A 435 -14.74 9.78 -18.06
C LEU A 435 -15.23 10.36 -16.72
N GLU A 436 -16.14 9.67 -16.05
CA GLU A 436 -16.58 10.04 -14.71
C GLU A 436 -15.66 9.55 -13.59
N ALA A 437 -14.60 8.79 -13.93
CA ALA A 437 -13.68 8.23 -12.93
C ALA A 437 -12.74 9.28 -12.32
N GLY A 438 -12.34 10.29 -13.11
CA GLY A 438 -11.51 11.38 -12.62
C GLY A 438 -10.63 12.04 -13.68
N LEU A 439 -9.83 12.99 -13.24
CA LEU A 439 -8.99 13.83 -14.11
C LEU A 439 -7.89 13.03 -14.83
N ALA A 440 -7.33 12.01 -14.17
CA ALA A 440 -6.29 11.17 -14.78
C ALA A 440 -6.82 10.38 -15.98
N GLU A 441 -8.01 9.84 -15.87
CA GLU A 441 -8.69 9.09 -16.92
C GLU A 441 -9.06 9.97 -18.11
N MET A 442 -9.53 11.18 -17.85
CA MET A 442 -9.79 12.18 -18.89
C MET A 442 -8.50 12.60 -19.62
N LEU A 443 -7.39 12.75 -18.90
CA LEU A 443 -6.09 13.07 -19.49
C LEU A 443 -5.53 11.92 -20.34
N LYS A 444 -5.73 10.67 -19.94
CA LYS A 444 -5.40 9.50 -20.78
C LYS A 444 -6.18 9.54 -22.10
N PHE A 445 -7.47 9.87 -22.02
CA PHE A 445 -8.32 10.00 -23.21
C PHE A 445 -7.85 11.17 -24.11
N ALA A 446 -7.52 12.34 -23.54
CA ALA A 446 -6.97 13.48 -24.29
C ALA A 446 -5.62 13.15 -24.96
N SER A 447 -4.75 12.40 -24.26
CA SER A 447 -3.49 11.90 -24.82
C SER A 447 -3.72 10.98 -26.02
N MET A 448 -4.69 10.09 -25.92
CA MET A 448 -5.10 9.22 -27.03
C MET A 448 -5.57 10.04 -28.25
N LEU A 449 -6.42 11.05 -28.06
CA LEU A 449 -6.89 11.92 -29.11
C LEU A 449 -5.71 12.66 -29.79
N TYR A 450 -4.79 13.21 -28.99
CA TYR A 450 -3.59 13.86 -29.50
C TYR A 450 -2.75 12.91 -30.35
N CYS A 451 -2.42 11.72 -29.84
CA CYS A 451 -1.58 10.75 -30.56
C CYS A 451 -2.23 10.21 -31.84
N ARG A 452 -3.56 10.32 -31.95
CA ARG A 452 -4.30 9.97 -33.17
C ARG A 452 -4.44 11.12 -34.16
N GLY A 453 -3.95 12.30 -33.85
CA GLY A 453 -4.05 13.49 -34.70
C GLY A 453 -5.41 14.20 -34.62
N GLU A 454 -6.26 13.86 -33.64
CA GLU A 454 -7.58 14.48 -33.43
C GLU A 454 -7.43 15.75 -32.57
N MET A 455 -6.69 16.75 -33.09
CA MET A 455 -6.17 17.89 -32.31
C MET A 455 -7.26 18.79 -31.76
N GLU A 456 -8.32 19.08 -32.52
CA GLU A 456 -9.44 19.92 -32.06
C GLU A 456 -10.18 19.24 -30.91
N ARG A 457 -10.46 17.94 -31.02
CA ARG A 457 -11.11 17.18 -29.98
C ARG A 457 -10.24 17.06 -28.74
N ALA A 458 -8.94 16.91 -28.92
CA ALA A 458 -7.98 16.92 -27.80
C ALA A 458 -8.02 18.27 -27.09
N ALA A 459 -8.02 19.38 -27.82
CA ALA A 459 -8.08 20.73 -27.25
C ALA A 459 -9.38 20.94 -26.46
N ASP A 460 -10.55 20.58 -27.00
CA ASP A 460 -11.84 20.70 -26.32
C ASP A 460 -11.88 19.88 -25.03
N CYS A 461 -11.32 18.66 -25.06
CA CYS A 461 -11.21 17.81 -23.90
C CYS A 461 -10.28 18.44 -22.83
N LEU A 462 -9.13 18.97 -23.22
CA LEU A 462 -8.17 19.62 -22.31
C LEU A 462 -8.74 20.92 -21.71
N ASP A 463 -9.50 21.70 -22.46
CA ASP A 463 -10.19 22.89 -21.95
C ASP A 463 -11.24 22.50 -20.91
N THR A 464 -11.97 21.42 -21.14
CA THR A 464 -12.93 20.86 -20.16
C THR A 464 -12.22 20.45 -18.89
N ILE A 465 -11.11 19.70 -18.98
CA ILE A 465 -10.32 19.26 -17.83
C ILE A 465 -9.81 20.47 -17.04
N GLU A 466 -9.35 21.51 -17.72
CA GLU A 466 -8.84 22.71 -17.05
C GLU A 466 -9.93 23.39 -16.20
N THR A 467 -11.18 23.44 -16.66
CA THR A 467 -12.28 24.01 -15.87
C THR A 467 -12.59 23.20 -14.60
N LEU A 468 -12.28 21.90 -14.59
CA LEU A 468 -12.46 21.02 -13.44
C LEU A 468 -11.31 21.12 -12.44
N TYR A 469 -10.16 21.66 -12.84
CA TYR A 469 -8.96 21.74 -12.02
C TYR A 469 -9.03 22.98 -11.10
N THR A 470 -9.67 22.86 -9.97
CA THR A 470 -9.82 23.93 -8.96
C THR A 470 -8.77 23.82 -7.86
N ASP A 471 -8.63 24.88 -7.04
CA ASP A 471 -7.72 24.91 -5.88
C ASP A 471 -8.03 23.84 -4.80
N HIS A 472 -9.16 23.17 -4.92
CA HIS A 472 -9.60 22.10 -4.02
C HIS A 472 -9.24 20.70 -4.55
N VAL A 473 -8.60 20.59 -5.71
CA VAL A 473 -8.16 19.29 -6.24
C VAL A 473 -6.90 18.84 -5.52
N TYR A 474 -6.95 17.64 -4.95
CA TYR A 474 -5.83 16.99 -4.28
C TYR A 474 -5.12 16.07 -5.26
N ALA A 475 -3.88 16.40 -5.55
CA ALA A 475 -3.04 15.49 -6.31
C ALA A 475 -2.48 14.40 -5.40
N VAL A 476 -2.55 13.15 -5.84
CA VAL A 476 -2.07 11.95 -5.11
C VAL A 476 -1.21 11.10 -6.04
N CYS A 477 -0.18 10.47 -5.48
CA CYS A 477 0.67 9.56 -6.26
C CYS A 477 0.19 8.12 -6.07
N GLU A 478 -0.23 7.48 -7.16
CA GLU A 478 -0.75 6.11 -7.15
C GLU A 478 0.38 5.05 -7.19
N CYS A 479 1.52 5.38 -7.78
CA CYS A 479 2.57 4.42 -8.09
C CYS A 479 3.69 4.35 -7.04
N ARG A 480 3.96 5.44 -6.29
CA ARG A 480 5.00 5.51 -5.26
C ARG A 480 4.48 5.39 -3.84
N HIS A 481 3.17 5.22 -3.67
CA HIS A 481 2.48 5.18 -2.36
C HIS A 481 2.90 6.32 -1.41
N SER A 482 3.30 7.46 -1.95
CA SER A 482 3.72 8.61 -1.14
C SER A 482 2.49 9.34 -0.61
N GLU A 483 2.34 9.35 0.72
CA GLU A 483 1.39 10.23 1.39
C GLU A 483 1.85 11.67 1.23
N ARG A 484 1.02 12.53 0.64
CA ARG A 484 1.28 13.98 0.68
C ARG A 484 1.02 14.50 2.08
N ARG A 485 2.04 15.06 2.71
CA ARG A 485 1.89 15.84 3.94
C ARG A 485 1.18 17.15 3.60
N GLY A 486 0.16 17.51 4.37
CA GLY A 486 -0.49 18.82 4.28
C GLY A 486 -1.82 18.83 3.55
N VAL A 487 -2.69 17.86 3.81
CA VAL A 487 -4.09 17.92 3.37
C VAL A 487 -4.75 19.15 3.96
N LYS A 488 -5.13 20.12 3.11
CA LYS A 488 -5.92 21.28 3.53
C LYS A 488 -7.28 20.79 4.07
N PRO A 489 -7.85 21.42 5.10
CA PRO A 489 -9.18 21.07 5.59
C PRO A 489 -10.21 21.22 4.48
N LEU A 490 -11.00 20.17 4.21
CA LEU A 490 -12.09 20.18 3.24
C LEU A 490 -13.24 21.05 3.77
N SER A 491 -13.96 21.76 2.90
CA SER A 491 -15.19 22.45 3.25
C SER A 491 -16.32 21.46 3.59
N GLU A 492 -17.33 21.90 4.33
CA GLU A 492 -18.48 21.03 4.66
C GLU A 492 -19.19 20.55 3.40
N ASP A 493 -19.36 21.42 2.41
CA ASP A 493 -20.02 21.09 1.15
C ASP A 493 -19.32 19.96 0.39
N ILE A 494 -17.98 19.93 0.42
CA ILE A 494 -17.18 18.86 -0.20
C ILE A 494 -17.33 17.55 0.59
N LEU A 495 -17.36 17.63 1.90
CA LEU A 495 -17.50 16.45 2.78
C LEU A 495 -18.89 15.81 2.70
N GLU A 496 -19.93 16.55 2.27
CA GLU A 496 -21.30 16.03 2.10
C GLU A 496 -21.51 15.35 0.74
N LEU A 497 -20.52 15.43 -0.17
CA LEU A 497 -20.63 14.78 -1.48
C LEU A 497 -20.57 13.25 -1.33
N PRO A 498 -21.25 12.51 -2.22
CA PRO A 498 -21.01 11.08 -2.35
C PRO A 498 -19.54 10.78 -2.65
N GLU A 499 -19.01 9.71 -2.10
CA GLU A 499 -17.59 9.33 -2.19
C GLU A 499 -17.10 9.22 -3.65
N GLN A 500 -17.94 8.71 -4.54
CA GLN A 500 -17.62 8.61 -5.97
C GLN A 500 -17.45 10.00 -6.60
N VAL A 501 -18.32 10.96 -6.25
CA VAL A 501 -18.23 12.34 -6.73
C VAL A 501 -17.00 13.03 -6.16
N PHE A 502 -16.70 12.80 -4.87
CA PHE A 502 -15.47 13.29 -4.25
C PHE A 502 -14.23 12.78 -4.98
N MET A 503 -14.16 11.47 -5.23
CA MET A 503 -13.03 10.85 -5.93
C MET A 503 -12.85 11.41 -7.34
N SER A 504 -13.92 11.56 -8.11
CA SER A 504 -13.83 11.99 -9.50
C SER A 504 -13.51 13.49 -9.66
N LYS A 505 -13.99 14.34 -8.75
CA LYS A 505 -13.85 15.81 -8.88
C LYS A 505 -12.68 16.40 -8.11
N TYR A 506 -12.32 15.80 -6.96
CA TYR A 506 -11.36 16.40 -6.05
C TYR A 506 -10.08 15.60 -5.86
N ILE A 507 -9.98 14.41 -6.46
CA ILE A 507 -8.78 13.59 -6.40
C ILE A 507 -8.17 13.46 -7.80
N ALA A 508 -6.94 13.94 -7.95
CA ALA A 508 -6.15 13.77 -9.16
C ALA A 508 -5.03 12.76 -8.89
N GLY A 509 -5.25 11.51 -9.29
CA GLY A 509 -4.19 10.50 -9.33
C GLY A 509 -3.13 10.83 -10.36
N CYS A 510 -1.94 10.23 -10.29
CA CYS A 510 -0.99 10.34 -11.37
C CYS A 510 -1.50 9.60 -12.63
N VAL A 511 -1.23 10.18 -13.81
CA VAL A 511 -1.55 9.52 -15.08
C VAL A 511 -0.53 8.43 -15.35
N GLN A 512 -0.98 7.21 -15.57
CA GLN A 512 -0.13 6.04 -15.76
C GLN A 512 -0.40 5.39 -17.11
N PHE A 513 0.68 5.06 -17.85
CA PHE A 513 0.62 4.24 -19.06
C PHE A 513 1.63 3.11 -18.98
N VAL A 514 1.17 1.89 -19.22
CA VAL A 514 2.05 0.73 -19.34
C VAL A 514 2.71 0.68 -20.73
N PRO A 515 3.83 -0.04 -20.92
CA PRO A 515 4.55 -0.06 -22.22
C PRO A 515 3.68 -0.41 -23.42
N LEU A 516 2.67 -1.27 -23.28
CA LEU A 516 1.72 -1.60 -24.35
C LEU A 516 0.82 -0.43 -24.78
N GLU A 517 0.69 0.61 -23.97
CA GLU A 517 -0.05 1.83 -24.26
C GLU A 517 0.81 2.91 -24.93
N SER A 518 2.10 2.63 -25.21
CA SER A 518 3.02 3.61 -25.84
C SER A 518 2.52 4.28 -27.12
N PRO A 519 1.68 3.65 -27.99
CA PRO A 519 1.11 4.32 -29.15
C PRO A 519 0.14 5.46 -28.81
N LEU A 520 -0.30 5.56 -27.55
CA LEU A 520 -1.24 6.56 -27.06
C LEU A 520 -0.57 7.61 -26.16
N VAL A 521 0.76 7.60 -26.14
CA VAL A 521 1.58 8.48 -25.31
C VAL A 521 2.41 9.38 -26.24
N PRO A 522 2.51 10.70 -26.00
CA PRO A 522 3.42 11.55 -26.74
C PRO A 522 4.85 11.00 -26.73
N ASP A 523 5.52 10.95 -27.87
CA ASP A 523 6.82 10.26 -28.08
C ASP A 523 7.86 10.61 -27.03
N HIS A 524 7.91 11.85 -26.58
CA HIS A 524 8.86 12.31 -25.57
C HIS A 524 8.68 11.59 -24.23
N LEU A 525 7.44 11.28 -23.83
CA LEU A 525 7.14 10.59 -22.60
C LEU A 525 7.45 9.09 -22.64
N CYS A 526 7.64 8.50 -23.83
CA CYS A 526 8.01 7.10 -23.93
C CYS A 526 9.37 6.79 -23.29
N TYR A 527 10.27 7.77 -23.17
CA TYR A 527 11.54 7.62 -22.44
C TYR A 527 11.35 7.36 -20.94
N GLU A 528 10.22 7.79 -20.38
CA GLU A 528 9.87 7.52 -18.98
C GLU A 528 9.65 6.00 -18.72
N MET A 529 9.33 5.21 -19.75
CA MET A 529 9.22 3.75 -19.69
C MET A 529 10.58 3.03 -19.67
N CYS A 530 11.68 3.75 -19.80
CA CYS A 530 13.04 3.23 -19.94
C CYS A 530 13.94 3.69 -18.78
N ARG A 531 13.40 3.84 -17.59
CA ARG A 531 14.17 4.31 -16.43
C ARG A 531 14.91 3.20 -15.71
N SER A 532 14.38 1.97 -15.72
CA SER A 532 14.95 0.84 -14.99
C SER A 532 16.26 0.36 -15.61
N THR A 533 17.22 0.06 -14.75
CA THR A 533 18.44 -0.67 -15.11
C THR A 533 18.16 -2.18 -15.24
N PRO A 534 19.02 -2.97 -15.89
CA PRO A 534 18.92 -4.43 -15.87
C PRO A 534 19.07 -5.03 -14.47
N GLU A 535 19.86 -4.38 -13.61
CA GLU A 535 20.01 -4.77 -12.20
C GLU A 535 18.69 -4.60 -11.46
N ASP A 536 17.99 -3.44 -11.64
CA ASP A 536 16.65 -3.23 -11.08
C ASP A 536 15.67 -4.31 -11.52
N LYS A 537 15.70 -4.69 -12.80
CA LYS A 537 14.82 -5.75 -13.35
C LYS A 537 15.14 -7.11 -12.75
N THR A 538 16.42 -7.43 -12.54
CA THR A 538 16.84 -8.69 -11.94
C THR A 538 16.42 -8.75 -10.47
N LEU A 539 16.64 -7.66 -9.71
CA LEU A 539 16.26 -7.58 -8.31
C LEU A 539 14.74 -7.69 -8.09
N ARG A 540 13.92 -7.12 -8.99
CA ARG A 540 12.45 -7.27 -8.93
C ARG A 540 11.96 -8.70 -9.09
N HIS A 541 12.68 -9.54 -9.82
CA HIS A 541 12.36 -10.97 -9.94
C HIS A 541 12.70 -11.75 -8.66
N CYS A 542 13.64 -11.26 -7.86
CA CYS A 542 14.10 -11.91 -6.64
C CYS A 542 13.39 -11.40 -5.38
N GLU A 543 12.81 -10.18 -5.40
CA GLU A 543 12.26 -9.51 -4.23
C GLU A 543 10.77 -9.19 -4.43
N ALA A 544 9.89 -10.02 -3.89
CA ALA A 544 8.46 -9.72 -3.82
C ALA A 544 8.23 -8.51 -2.88
N GLY A 545 7.86 -7.36 -3.44
CA GLY A 545 7.47 -6.18 -2.66
C GLY A 545 8.23 -4.88 -2.91
N ARG A 546 9.15 -4.83 -3.85
CA ARG A 546 9.76 -3.57 -4.28
C ARG A 546 8.73 -2.68 -4.98
N HIS A 547 8.57 -1.45 -4.49
CA HIS A 547 7.60 -0.46 -5.02
C HIS A 547 8.19 0.45 -6.11
N ASP A 548 9.12 -0.04 -6.92
CA ASP A 548 9.81 0.70 -7.99
C ASP A 548 9.39 0.26 -9.41
N GLU A 549 8.36 -0.55 -9.51
CA GLU A 549 7.77 -1.04 -10.78
C GLU A 549 7.25 0.10 -11.68
N TRP A 550 6.93 1.25 -11.11
CA TRP A 550 6.53 2.47 -11.84
C TRP A 550 7.62 3.00 -12.79
N MET A 551 8.88 2.59 -12.60
CA MET A 551 10.02 3.02 -13.42
C MET A 551 9.97 2.52 -14.86
N ASP A 552 9.18 1.49 -15.15
CA ASP A 552 8.95 0.99 -16.51
C ASP A 552 7.60 1.46 -17.09
N GLN A 553 6.99 2.47 -16.47
CA GLN A 553 5.74 3.09 -16.90
C GLN A 553 5.93 4.59 -17.13
N VAL A 554 5.06 5.21 -17.94
CA VAL A 554 4.88 6.65 -17.85
C VAL A 554 4.06 6.92 -16.59
N CYS A 555 4.63 7.67 -15.68
CA CYS A 555 3.95 8.17 -14.50
C CYS A 555 4.19 9.67 -14.40
N VAL A 556 3.11 10.45 -14.46
CA VAL A 556 3.18 11.91 -14.43
C VAL A 556 1.98 12.48 -13.66
N ASP A 557 2.20 13.54 -12.90
CA ASP A 557 1.11 14.22 -12.19
C ASP A 557 0.14 14.86 -13.17
N CYS A 558 -1.16 14.87 -12.86
CA CYS A 558 -2.21 15.37 -13.76
C CYS A 558 -1.98 16.81 -14.20
N GLN A 559 -1.62 17.70 -13.28
CA GLN A 559 -1.53 19.14 -13.57
C GLN A 559 -0.42 19.49 -14.56
N PRO A 560 0.85 19.08 -14.38
CA PRO A 560 1.87 19.33 -15.37
C PRO A 560 1.62 18.59 -16.68
N PHE A 561 0.97 17.43 -16.65
CA PHE A 561 0.60 16.72 -17.87
C PHE A 561 -0.50 17.43 -18.66
N LEU A 562 -1.49 18.01 -17.98
CA LEU A 562 -2.52 18.86 -18.60
C LEU A 562 -1.87 20.02 -19.36
N TYR A 563 -0.99 20.78 -18.72
CA TYR A 563 -0.33 21.95 -19.33
C TYR A 563 0.58 21.55 -20.48
N TYR A 564 1.28 20.44 -20.34
CA TYR A 564 2.10 19.90 -21.41
C TYR A 564 1.26 19.44 -22.63
N LEU A 565 0.18 18.71 -22.42
CA LEU A 565 -0.71 18.30 -23.52
C LEU A 565 -1.35 19.52 -24.21
N GLN A 566 -1.78 20.51 -23.44
CA GLN A 566 -2.28 21.78 -24.00
C GLN A 566 -1.19 22.46 -24.86
N TYR A 567 0.06 22.54 -24.36
CA TYR A 567 1.15 23.12 -25.09
C TYR A 567 1.39 22.44 -26.45
N ILE A 568 1.53 21.11 -26.47
CA ILE A 568 1.81 20.39 -27.72
C ILE A 568 0.61 20.36 -28.66
N THR A 569 -0.63 20.26 -28.14
CA THR A 569 -1.87 20.27 -28.93
C THR A 569 -2.06 21.64 -29.63
N HIS A 570 -1.97 22.74 -28.87
CA HIS A 570 -2.15 24.07 -29.43
C HIS A 570 -0.99 24.49 -30.38
N ARG A 571 0.20 23.93 -30.18
CA ARG A 571 1.30 24.08 -31.10
C ARG A 571 0.96 23.46 -32.48
N HIS A 572 0.36 22.27 -32.50
CA HIS A 572 -0.16 21.66 -33.74
C HIS A 572 -1.30 22.45 -34.37
N LEU A 573 -2.14 23.07 -33.56
CA LEU A 573 -3.23 23.93 -34.01
C LEU A 573 -2.77 25.35 -34.36
N HIS A 574 -1.47 25.66 -34.30
CA HIS A 574 -0.88 26.99 -34.57
C HIS A 574 -1.50 28.11 -33.73
N ASN A 575 -1.95 27.83 -32.51
CA ASN A 575 -2.52 28.79 -31.60
C ASN A 575 -1.46 29.29 -30.59
N GLU A 576 -0.65 30.29 -31.02
CA GLU A 576 0.47 30.79 -30.22
C GLU A 576 0.06 31.36 -28.86
N GLN A 577 -1.10 32.00 -28.76
CA GLN A 577 -1.59 32.53 -27.47
C GLN A 577 -1.80 31.40 -26.44
N ARG A 578 -2.46 30.34 -26.86
CA ARG A 578 -2.71 29.16 -25.98
C ARG A 578 -1.41 28.41 -25.68
N VAL A 579 -0.49 28.31 -26.64
CA VAL A 579 0.85 27.73 -26.42
C VAL A 579 1.59 28.48 -25.32
N ASN A 580 1.65 29.82 -25.40
CA ASN A 580 2.34 30.65 -24.42
C ASN A 580 1.67 30.57 -23.05
N THR A 581 0.35 30.50 -22.99
CA THR A 581 -0.40 30.33 -21.74
C THR A 581 -0.08 29.00 -21.08
N ALA A 582 -0.13 27.90 -21.83
CA ALA A 582 0.15 26.55 -21.30
C ALA A 582 1.61 26.42 -20.84
N PHE A 583 2.55 27.01 -21.61
CA PHE A 583 3.95 27.06 -21.22
C PHE A 583 4.18 27.80 -19.90
N SER A 584 3.60 29.00 -19.75
CA SER A 584 3.71 29.80 -18.53
C SER A 584 3.15 29.06 -17.32
N LYS A 585 2.01 28.37 -17.47
CA LYS A 585 1.41 27.55 -16.41
C LYS A 585 2.30 26.38 -15.99
N LEU A 586 2.95 25.73 -16.96
CA LEU A 586 3.89 24.64 -16.67
C LEU A 586 5.14 25.15 -15.95
N GLN A 587 5.66 26.33 -16.37
CA GLN A 587 6.78 26.98 -15.68
C GLN A 587 6.40 27.38 -14.24
N GLU A 588 5.24 27.98 -14.03
CA GLU A 588 4.74 28.36 -12.72
C GLU A 588 4.57 27.13 -11.81
N TYR A 589 4.02 26.03 -12.34
CA TYR A 589 3.92 24.77 -11.61
C TYR A 589 5.29 24.29 -11.14
N VAL A 590 6.28 24.25 -12.00
CA VAL A 590 7.63 23.79 -11.66
C VAL A 590 8.31 24.73 -10.65
N GLN A 591 8.05 26.04 -10.70
CA GLN A 591 8.63 27.02 -9.75
C GLN A 591 7.96 26.96 -8.35
N THR A 592 6.66 26.66 -8.30
CA THR A 592 5.87 26.67 -7.05
C THR A 592 5.75 25.28 -6.40
N ALA A 593 5.93 24.21 -7.18
CA ALA A 593 5.86 22.86 -6.67
C ALA A 593 7.05 22.58 -5.73
N GLN A 594 6.75 21.96 -4.59
CA GLN A 594 7.79 21.47 -3.68
C GLN A 594 8.37 20.16 -4.20
N VAL A 595 9.65 19.90 -3.95
CA VAL A 595 10.39 18.71 -4.40
C VAL A 595 9.72 17.38 -3.94
N ASP A 596 8.94 17.44 -2.87
CA ASP A 596 8.17 16.29 -2.34
C ASP A 596 6.87 15.98 -3.13
N HIS A 597 6.62 16.65 -4.26
CA HIS A 597 5.46 16.40 -5.09
C HIS A 597 5.70 15.22 -6.04
N GLY A 598 4.88 14.20 -5.95
CA GLY A 598 4.75 12.97 -6.75
C GLY A 598 5.82 12.69 -7.80
N HIS A 599 5.66 13.23 -9.00
CA HIS A 599 6.55 13.06 -10.15
C HIS A 599 7.15 14.40 -10.62
N TYR A 600 7.77 15.11 -9.69
CA TYR A 600 8.35 16.42 -9.98
C TYR A 600 9.47 16.34 -11.04
N GLU A 601 10.28 15.28 -11.05
CA GLU A 601 11.28 15.03 -12.07
C GLU A 601 10.66 14.86 -13.47
N SER A 602 9.50 14.19 -13.57
CA SER A 602 8.79 14.08 -14.86
C SER A 602 8.23 15.42 -15.31
N ALA A 603 7.73 16.26 -14.39
CA ALA A 603 7.27 17.62 -14.73
C ALA A 603 8.42 18.47 -15.28
N LEU A 604 9.61 18.35 -14.70
CA LEU A 604 10.83 18.98 -15.23
C LEU A 604 11.18 18.46 -16.64
N ASN A 605 11.07 17.15 -16.87
CA ASN A 605 11.32 16.57 -18.19
C ASN A 605 10.32 17.10 -19.25
N LEU A 606 9.05 17.28 -18.88
CA LEU A 606 8.05 17.90 -19.76
C LEU A 606 8.39 19.35 -20.10
N LEU A 607 8.79 20.13 -19.10
CA LEU A 607 9.21 21.52 -19.31
C LEU A 607 10.47 21.60 -20.19
N GLY A 608 11.44 20.70 -19.97
CA GLY A 608 12.64 20.60 -20.83
C GLY A 608 12.28 20.37 -22.28
N HIS A 609 11.31 19.49 -22.59
CA HIS A 609 10.83 19.28 -23.95
C HIS A 609 10.13 20.51 -24.54
N CYS A 610 9.37 21.24 -23.74
CA CYS A 610 8.78 22.50 -24.25
C CYS A 610 9.87 23.51 -24.70
N TYR A 611 10.96 23.62 -23.94
CA TYR A 611 12.13 24.45 -24.38
C TYR A 611 12.78 23.92 -25.65
N GLU A 612 12.92 22.60 -25.80
CA GLU A 612 13.44 22.02 -27.05
C GLU A 612 12.56 22.38 -28.26
N LEU A 613 11.24 22.26 -28.09
CA LEU A 613 10.29 22.60 -29.16
C LEU A 613 10.32 24.10 -29.54
N GLN A 614 10.77 24.96 -28.62
CA GLN A 614 11.04 26.39 -28.89
C GLN A 614 12.42 26.63 -29.53
N GLY A 615 13.27 25.60 -29.63
CA GLY A 615 14.65 25.72 -30.11
C GLY A 615 15.65 26.14 -29.03
N ASP A 616 15.22 26.29 -27.77
CA ASP A 616 16.06 26.68 -26.64
C ASP A 616 16.71 25.46 -25.98
N GLN A 617 17.74 24.94 -26.65
CA GLN A 617 18.48 23.77 -26.15
C GLN A 617 19.25 24.05 -24.87
N THR A 618 19.58 25.30 -24.57
CA THR A 618 20.33 25.69 -23.38
C THR A 618 19.45 25.50 -22.14
N ASN A 619 18.28 26.14 -22.15
CA ASN A 619 17.34 25.99 -21.02
C ASN A 619 16.78 24.57 -20.92
N ALA A 620 16.54 23.87 -22.02
CA ALA A 620 16.17 22.48 -22.03
C ALA A 620 17.17 21.63 -21.24
N ARG A 621 18.47 21.76 -21.54
CA ARG A 621 19.54 21.04 -20.87
C ARG A 621 19.63 21.34 -19.36
N GLU A 622 19.51 22.64 -19.00
CA GLU A 622 19.54 23.03 -17.58
C GLU A 622 18.35 22.44 -16.79
N VAL A 623 17.16 22.43 -17.37
CA VAL A 623 15.97 21.83 -16.74
C VAL A 623 16.12 20.31 -16.60
N TYR A 624 16.69 19.60 -17.59
CA TYR A 624 16.99 18.18 -17.46
C TYR A 624 18.05 17.89 -16.39
N LYS A 625 19.07 18.73 -16.25
CA LYS A 625 20.05 18.62 -15.16
C LYS A 625 19.39 18.84 -13.79
N LEU A 626 18.46 19.78 -13.69
CA LEU A 626 17.67 19.99 -12.48
C LEU A 626 16.83 18.75 -12.14
N SER A 627 16.22 18.11 -13.15
CA SER A 627 15.52 16.83 -12.96
C SER A 627 16.44 15.76 -12.40
N LEU A 628 17.70 15.66 -12.86
CA LEU A 628 18.69 14.74 -12.34
C LEU A 628 19.18 15.08 -10.92
N GLN A 629 19.10 16.35 -10.49
CA GLN A 629 19.37 16.71 -9.10
C GLN A 629 18.26 16.24 -8.17
N VAL A 630 17.02 16.23 -8.64
CA VAL A 630 15.84 15.76 -7.89
C VAL A 630 15.85 14.22 -7.79
N LEU A 631 16.08 13.56 -8.91
CA LEU A 631 16.15 12.10 -9.00
C LEU A 631 17.41 11.69 -9.78
N PRO A 632 18.55 11.45 -9.11
CA PRO A 632 19.82 11.19 -9.77
C PRO A 632 19.90 9.88 -10.55
N GLN A 633 19.15 8.87 -10.11
CA GLN A 633 19.10 7.54 -10.73
C GLN A 633 17.72 7.31 -11.33
N ASN A 634 17.63 6.40 -12.31
CA ASN A 634 16.35 5.94 -12.88
C ASN A 634 15.48 7.11 -13.39
N ASN A 635 16.08 8.06 -14.08
CA ASN A 635 15.45 9.28 -14.57
C ASN A 635 15.55 9.39 -16.08
N ALA A 636 14.42 9.67 -16.75
CA ALA A 636 14.36 9.83 -18.20
C ALA A 636 15.18 11.02 -18.72
N ALA A 637 15.50 12.01 -17.88
CA ALA A 637 16.37 13.15 -18.23
C ALA A 637 17.74 12.71 -18.79
N ASN A 638 18.27 11.56 -18.36
CA ASN A 638 19.50 10.99 -18.93
C ASN A 638 19.37 10.76 -20.43
N TRP A 639 18.24 10.19 -20.88
CA TRP A 639 17.96 9.96 -22.30
C TRP A 639 17.86 11.26 -23.07
N HIS A 640 17.22 12.27 -22.50
CA HIS A 640 17.02 13.56 -23.14
C HIS A 640 18.35 14.31 -23.31
N ILE A 641 19.21 14.32 -22.32
CA ILE A 641 20.56 14.92 -22.40
C ILE A 641 21.39 14.22 -23.48
N ILE A 642 21.38 12.88 -23.53
CA ILE A 642 22.11 12.15 -24.57
C ILE A 642 21.60 12.49 -25.96
N ARG A 643 20.29 12.57 -26.13
CA ARG A 643 19.68 12.93 -27.40
C ARG A 643 20.08 14.33 -27.86
N LEU A 644 20.20 15.27 -26.93
CA LEU A 644 20.65 16.63 -27.21
C LEU A 644 22.16 16.72 -27.54
N ASP A 645 22.98 16.01 -26.75
CA ASP A 645 24.44 16.11 -26.85
C ASP A 645 25.03 15.19 -27.91
N SER A 646 24.35 14.11 -28.26
CA SER A 646 24.87 13.11 -29.19
C SER A 646 23.76 12.46 -30.05
N PRO A 647 23.06 13.21 -30.88
CA PRO A 647 21.95 12.69 -31.70
C PRO A 647 22.37 11.55 -32.62
N ASN A 648 23.61 11.56 -33.13
CA ASN A 648 24.18 10.53 -33.98
C ASN A 648 24.45 9.22 -33.19
N LEU A 649 24.80 9.34 -31.92
CA LEU A 649 25.03 8.16 -31.05
C LEU A 649 23.70 7.45 -30.79
N LEU A 650 22.65 8.18 -30.45
CA LEU A 650 21.32 7.63 -30.24
C LEU A 650 20.80 6.96 -31.52
N ASN A 651 20.95 7.62 -32.70
CA ASN A 651 20.56 7.08 -33.98
C ASN A 651 21.37 5.82 -34.37
N ALA A 652 22.67 5.74 -34.04
CA ALA A 652 23.50 4.57 -34.25
C ALA A 652 23.11 3.41 -33.34
N PHE A 653 22.62 3.73 -32.15
CA PHE A 653 22.16 2.79 -31.16
C PHE A 653 20.82 2.16 -31.56
N LEU A 654 19.91 2.98 -32.10
CA LEU A 654 18.56 2.61 -32.47
C LEU A 654 18.50 1.88 -33.83
N GLY A 655 19.66 1.65 -34.47
CA GLY A 655 19.75 0.97 -35.79
C GLY A 655 18.84 1.67 -36.80
N LYS A 656 19.31 2.74 -37.43
CA LYS A 656 18.50 3.52 -38.37
C LYS A 656 17.73 2.65 -39.35
N THR A 657 16.44 2.52 -39.13
CA THR A 657 15.44 2.47 -40.19
C THR A 657 14.50 3.64 -39.94
N GLN A 658 14.25 4.46 -40.95
CA GLN A 658 13.46 5.69 -40.84
C GLN A 658 12.02 5.53 -40.34
N ASN A 659 11.60 4.32 -39.98
CA ASN A 659 10.25 3.96 -39.56
C ASN A 659 10.19 3.13 -38.26
N THR A 660 11.23 3.14 -37.41
CA THR A 660 11.16 2.40 -36.14
C THR A 660 10.26 3.15 -35.16
N SER A 661 9.13 2.55 -34.81
CA SER A 661 8.23 3.12 -33.80
C SER A 661 8.92 3.17 -32.43
N MET A 662 8.51 4.12 -31.55
CA MET A 662 9.02 4.19 -30.17
C MET A 662 8.79 2.89 -29.41
N LEU A 663 7.75 2.13 -29.74
CA LEU A 663 7.51 0.79 -29.17
C LEU A 663 8.64 -0.20 -29.54
N GLN A 664 9.12 -0.19 -30.80
CA GLN A 664 10.26 -1.03 -31.22
C GLN A 664 11.55 -0.58 -30.53
N LEU A 665 11.72 0.73 -30.30
CA LEU A 665 12.82 1.26 -29.52
C LEU A 665 12.79 0.71 -28.08
N ILE A 666 11.66 0.82 -27.39
CA ILE A 666 11.48 0.31 -26.04
C ILE A 666 11.74 -1.19 -26.00
N GLN A 667 11.21 -1.95 -26.95
CA GLN A 667 11.42 -3.40 -27.06
C GLN A 667 12.90 -3.75 -27.32
N THR A 668 13.58 -2.99 -28.18
CA THR A 668 15.01 -3.17 -28.46
C THR A 668 15.88 -2.88 -27.24
N ILE A 669 15.58 -1.82 -26.51
CA ILE A 669 16.25 -1.47 -25.24
C ILE A 669 15.99 -2.56 -24.19
N GLN A 670 14.78 -3.02 -24.07
CA GLN A 670 14.40 -4.05 -23.11
C GLN A 670 14.99 -5.43 -23.44
N ALA A 671 15.16 -5.75 -24.73
CA ALA A 671 15.73 -7.02 -25.18
C ALA A 671 17.26 -7.09 -25.08
N ASN A 672 17.95 -5.95 -24.93
CA ASN A 672 19.42 -5.89 -24.89
C ASN A 672 19.95 -5.33 -23.56
N PRO A 673 19.98 -6.12 -22.49
CA PRO A 673 20.44 -5.70 -21.17
C PRO A 673 21.86 -5.11 -21.16
N GLY A 674 22.77 -5.64 -22.00
CA GLY A 674 24.14 -5.14 -22.11
C GLY A 674 24.24 -3.69 -22.62
N VAL A 675 23.29 -3.27 -23.42
CA VAL A 675 23.17 -1.92 -23.95
C VAL A 675 22.75 -0.95 -22.84
N ILE A 676 21.78 -1.34 -22.06
CA ILE A 676 21.29 -0.57 -20.92
C ILE A 676 22.38 -0.45 -19.87
N ASN A 677 23.06 -1.53 -19.50
CA ASN A 677 24.19 -1.52 -18.55
C ASN A 677 25.32 -0.62 -19.01
N ALA A 678 25.71 -0.67 -20.27
CA ALA A 678 26.74 0.22 -20.79
C ALA A 678 26.33 1.69 -20.70
N MET A 679 25.06 2.00 -20.98
CA MET A 679 24.53 3.38 -20.89
C MET A 679 24.43 3.85 -19.42
N PHE A 680 23.91 3.06 -18.51
CA PHE A 680 23.81 3.45 -17.09
C PHE A 680 25.17 3.51 -16.40
N THR A 681 26.13 2.65 -16.76
CA THR A 681 27.53 2.78 -16.30
C THR A 681 28.19 4.07 -16.79
N LEU A 682 27.85 4.50 -18.01
CA LEU A 682 28.27 5.79 -18.57
C LEU A 682 27.58 6.98 -17.85
N PHE A 683 26.36 6.83 -17.39
CA PHE A 683 25.62 7.86 -16.64
C PHE A 683 26.14 8.09 -15.22
N GLY A 684 26.57 7.03 -14.54
CA GLY A 684 27.16 7.12 -13.19
C GLY A 684 28.47 7.92 -13.13
N HIS A 685 29.08 8.18 -14.28
CA HIS A 685 30.36 8.90 -14.41
C HIS A 685 30.28 9.98 -15.51
N GLN A 686 29.50 11.05 -15.28
CA GLN A 686 29.35 12.14 -16.28
C GLN A 686 30.69 12.69 -16.81
N GLU A 687 31.72 12.82 -15.97
CA GLU A 687 33.05 13.20 -16.44
C GLU A 687 33.74 12.13 -17.32
N ALA A 688 33.49 10.85 -17.03
CA ALA A 688 34.02 9.75 -17.84
C ALA A 688 33.31 9.63 -19.20
N LEU A 689 32.00 9.99 -19.28
CA LEU A 689 31.24 10.05 -20.51
C LEU A 689 31.85 11.04 -21.51
N PHE A 690 32.19 12.24 -21.05
CA PHE A 690 32.84 13.26 -21.90
C PHE A 690 34.23 12.83 -22.41
N LYS A 691 34.99 12.12 -21.58
CA LYS A 691 36.32 11.59 -21.96
C LYS A 691 36.23 10.41 -22.95
N LEU A 692 35.24 9.53 -22.77
CA LEU A 692 35.00 8.36 -23.65
C LEU A 692 34.39 8.78 -25.01
N LEU A 693 33.47 9.76 -25.02
CA LEU A 693 32.93 10.31 -26.26
C LEU A 693 34.01 11.01 -27.13
N LYS A 694 35.00 11.66 -26.52
CA LYS A 694 36.15 12.20 -27.19
C LYS A 694 37.12 11.13 -27.76
N ALA A 695 37.17 9.94 -27.20
CA ALA A 695 38.18 8.91 -27.52
C ALA A 695 37.83 7.98 -28.67
N ASN A 696 36.66 8.09 -29.35
CA ASN A 696 36.23 7.18 -30.45
C ASN A 696 36.22 5.67 -30.12
N GLN A 697 36.46 5.29 -28.89
CA GLN A 697 36.59 3.89 -28.48
C GLN A 697 35.22 3.21 -28.30
N ILE A 698 34.16 3.95 -28.09
CA ILE A 698 32.78 3.44 -27.93
C ILE A 698 32.34 2.69 -29.21
N LYS A 699 32.68 3.19 -30.38
CA LYS A 699 32.35 2.49 -31.67
C LYS A 699 32.94 1.07 -31.76
N GLN A 700 34.05 0.79 -31.12
CA GLN A 700 34.67 -0.54 -31.15
C GLN A 700 34.09 -1.47 -30.09
N HIS A 701 33.72 -0.94 -28.93
CA HIS A 701 33.12 -1.75 -27.88
C HIS A 701 31.70 -2.21 -28.23
N PHE A 702 30.87 -1.33 -28.74
CA PHE A 702 29.51 -1.66 -29.19
C PHE A 702 29.47 -2.58 -30.40
N LYS A 703 30.44 -2.52 -31.34
CA LYS A 703 30.53 -3.50 -32.45
C LYS A 703 30.92 -4.91 -32.01
N LYS A 704 31.47 -5.08 -30.80
CA LYS A 704 31.82 -6.39 -30.25
C LYS A 704 30.74 -7.02 -29.36
N THR A 705 29.77 -6.22 -28.93
CA THR A 705 28.71 -6.64 -28.00
C THR A 705 27.34 -6.82 -28.69
N ILE A 706 27.21 -6.31 -29.94
CA ILE A 706 26.13 -6.60 -30.90
C ILE A 706 26.65 -7.66 -31.91
#